data_a0fb89cb02630bca881fd0b146d88af2
#
_entry.id   a0fb89cb02630bca881fd0b146d88af2
#
_cell.length_a   1.000
_cell.length_b   1.000
_cell.length_c   1.000
_cell.angle_alpha   90.00
_cell.angle_beta   90.00
_cell.angle_gamma   90.00
#
_symmetry.space_group_name_H-M   'P 1'
#
loop_
_entity.id
_entity.type
_entity.pdbx_description
1 polymer ?
#
loop_
_entity_poly.entity_id
_entity_poly.type
_entity_poly.pdbx_seq_one_letter_code
_entity_poly.pdbx_strand_id
1 'polypeptide(L)'
;AADPALHQQIEQWRRTATWPALGLLVLGCLVLVAVSGVGGYGAQIRDWEKHEIVLEDLIRYDWPVVYRYHGVNAGLVYYIAYYLPAALVGKWLGVDAAHQCLALWTLAGLVLSVLWFAVIVQRKPLYGLVIFALFSGVSIANVVLAAIPGVVLHPEGATLGSRLGELHPGGMSVWQYRSNLVGLFWAPQHALSGWLFTALLLATFLYSERRDRVLWYWAATPLWSPFVTLGLMPLLAADLSDRRRFWLRLRSYWSVANGAGIGMLAFSLVYFASKLAPLAAALEGPFRVGTIFSEAGRWDHPAQLALAFVLFCLLEFGLYFAIDRFASYRNASHLRRLYWAVLGWLLLLPLFVFGQFNDLVLGASLPALFFVATIVGRNGYLLQGVTRRRALAWTAVLLLAAATPLLELTNQLTTIAERGSLRKAQIGQPRSLPEQYALRPELVRQYVSSLDTLFFTTLARQESQRAVQEAQGFDPLLFAGSIVLADVRVDPVDLQPGETAQVQLLFQAVAAVPQDYSLGMQLIDAQGSVLWQQHSWPVGMATSTWVPSRALRSDQRSLALPPDSAPGLYRLELYLVDPVTQEKINPQRVADGARVAAVVPAGVLAVGTDLRSLSNTPLAQPAYFGSDLALVAASHPAERAAGLAFTVDLVWQAQQRAQAEYTGFVHLLDAQGQLVAQNDHPIADNFVPPSLFRTGLLLADRYTLELPPTLVAGEYRVVAGVYNTQTLERLPVRQSDTYLLGTVTVP
;
A
#
# COMPACT_ATOMS: atom_id res chain seq x y z
N ALA A 1 16.81 -30.72 17.84
CA ALA A 1 16.20 -32.04 18.05
C ALA A 1 14.70 -31.86 18.30
N ALA A 2 13.86 -32.72 17.70
CA ALA A 2 12.42 -32.68 17.93
C ALA A 2 12.12 -32.97 19.41
N ASP A 3 11.10 -32.31 19.98
CA ASP A 3 10.63 -32.59 21.33
C ASP A 3 9.95 -33.97 21.35
N PRO A 4 10.43 -34.94 22.15
CA PRO A 4 9.90 -36.30 22.14
C PRO A 4 8.41 -36.37 22.48
N ALA A 5 7.93 -35.55 23.40
CA ALA A 5 6.52 -35.56 23.82
C ALA A 5 5.61 -35.00 22.73
N LEU A 6 6.01 -33.89 22.08
CA LEU A 6 5.30 -33.35 20.92
C LEU A 6 5.31 -34.35 19.75
N HIS A 7 6.47 -34.98 19.49
CA HIS A 7 6.59 -36.00 18.44
C HIS A 7 5.65 -37.19 18.69
N GLN A 8 5.56 -37.67 19.92
CA GLN A 8 4.65 -38.74 20.30
C GLN A 8 3.17 -38.37 20.02
N GLN A 9 2.76 -37.14 20.32
CA GLN A 9 1.40 -36.66 20.04
C GLN A 9 1.10 -36.57 18.54
N ILE A 10 2.06 -36.11 17.76
CA ILE A 10 1.94 -36.07 16.31
C ILE A 10 1.82 -37.48 15.74
N GLU A 11 2.66 -38.43 16.19
CA GLU A 11 2.61 -39.82 15.73
C GLU A 11 1.32 -40.53 16.15
N GLN A 12 0.82 -40.26 17.36
CA GLN A 12 -0.48 -40.77 17.80
C GLN A 12 -1.62 -40.28 16.89
N TRP A 13 -1.64 -38.98 16.61
CA TRP A 13 -2.61 -38.40 15.70
C TRP A 13 -2.44 -38.95 14.27
N ARG A 14 -1.21 -39.06 13.76
CA ARG A 14 -0.90 -39.60 12.43
C ARG A 14 -1.50 -40.98 12.18
N ARG A 15 -1.56 -41.84 13.19
CA ARG A 15 -2.21 -43.16 13.13
C ARG A 15 -3.71 -43.09 12.82
N THR A 16 -4.36 -41.95 13.10
CA THR A 16 -5.78 -41.69 12.83
C THR A 16 -6.01 -41.06 11.44
N ALA A 17 -4.94 -40.57 10.81
CA ALA A 17 -4.96 -39.84 9.55
C ALA A 17 -4.65 -40.82 8.40
N THR A 18 -5.63 -41.17 7.61
CA THR A 18 -5.47 -41.96 6.38
C THR A 18 -5.11 -41.09 5.19
N TRP A 19 -4.37 -41.59 4.22
CA TRP A 19 -4.00 -40.86 3.00
C TRP A 19 -5.22 -40.26 2.27
N PRO A 20 -6.34 -41.01 2.07
CA PRO A 20 -7.55 -40.39 1.48
C PRO A 20 -8.12 -39.23 2.29
N ALA A 21 -8.11 -39.33 3.63
CA ALA A 21 -8.61 -38.25 4.48
C ALA A 21 -7.72 -36.99 4.41
N LEU A 22 -6.40 -37.18 4.29
CA LEU A 22 -5.46 -36.06 4.06
C LEU A 22 -5.65 -35.45 2.67
N GLY A 23 -5.84 -36.29 1.64
CA GLY A 23 -6.14 -35.81 0.28
C GLY A 23 -7.43 -34.98 0.22
N LEU A 24 -8.49 -35.45 0.89
CA LEU A 24 -9.75 -34.72 0.98
C LEU A 24 -9.62 -33.42 1.80
N LEU A 25 -8.79 -33.40 2.85
CA LEU A 25 -8.49 -32.17 3.59
C LEU A 25 -7.81 -31.14 2.67
N VAL A 26 -6.77 -31.55 1.93
CA VAL A 26 -6.08 -30.67 0.98
C VAL A 26 -7.03 -30.17 -0.10
N LEU A 27 -7.88 -31.04 -0.64
CA LEU A 27 -8.90 -30.67 -1.62
C LEU A 27 -9.89 -29.66 -1.04
N GLY A 28 -10.36 -29.86 0.19
CA GLY A 28 -11.25 -28.91 0.88
C GLY A 28 -10.58 -27.55 1.09
N CYS A 29 -9.31 -27.53 1.52
CA CYS A 29 -8.54 -26.29 1.62
C CYS A 29 -8.34 -25.62 0.25
N LEU A 30 -8.10 -26.39 -0.80
CA LEU A 30 -7.98 -25.87 -2.17
C LEU A 30 -9.27 -25.20 -2.63
N VAL A 31 -10.43 -25.81 -2.39
CA VAL A 31 -11.74 -25.24 -2.70
C VAL A 31 -11.93 -23.93 -1.93
N LEU A 32 -11.62 -23.89 -0.63
CA LEU A 32 -11.76 -22.68 0.18
C LEU A 32 -10.86 -21.55 -0.33
N VAL A 33 -9.62 -21.83 -0.73
CA VAL A 33 -8.73 -20.82 -1.31
C VAL A 33 -9.22 -20.39 -2.70
N ALA A 34 -9.70 -21.32 -3.52
CA ALA A 34 -10.22 -21.01 -4.85
C ALA A 34 -11.45 -20.08 -4.85
N VAL A 35 -12.21 -20.04 -3.75
CA VAL A 35 -13.37 -19.12 -3.62
C VAL A 35 -13.05 -17.89 -2.75
N SER A 36 -11.83 -17.74 -2.23
CA SER A 36 -11.51 -16.76 -1.19
C SER A 36 -11.19 -15.35 -1.70
N GLY A 37 -10.97 -15.15 -2.98
CA GLY A 37 -10.45 -13.89 -3.54
C GLY A 37 -8.92 -13.89 -3.73
N VAL A 38 -8.18 -14.75 -3.04
CA VAL A 38 -6.71 -14.81 -3.10
C VAL A 38 -6.23 -15.14 -4.52
N GLY A 39 -5.25 -14.36 -5.00
CA GLY A 39 -4.67 -14.56 -6.34
C GLY A 39 -5.64 -14.33 -7.50
N GLY A 40 -6.69 -13.55 -7.26
CA GLY A 40 -7.74 -13.28 -8.24
C GLY A 40 -8.80 -14.38 -8.35
N TYR A 41 -8.73 -15.43 -7.54
CA TYR A 41 -9.71 -16.52 -7.50
C TYR A 41 -10.83 -16.22 -6.51
N GLY A 42 -12.08 -16.49 -6.89
CA GLY A 42 -13.24 -16.20 -6.07
C GLY A 42 -13.74 -14.76 -6.20
N ALA A 43 -14.64 -14.35 -5.33
CA ALA A 43 -15.14 -12.98 -5.29
C ALA A 43 -14.14 -12.08 -4.56
N GLN A 44 -13.73 -11.02 -5.22
CA GLN A 44 -12.87 -10.01 -4.61
C GLN A 44 -13.74 -8.84 -4.14
N ILE A 45 -13.89 -8.74 -2.84
CA ILE A 45 -14.54 -7.62 -2.17
C ILE A 45 -13.59 -6.40 -2.08
N ARG A 46 -14.08 -5.24 -1.60
CA ARG A 46 -13.32 -3.98 -1.55
C ARG A 46 -11.92 -4.08 -0.92
N ASP A 47 -11.74 -4.93 0.11
CA ASP A 47 -10.45 -5.11 0.76
C ASP A 47 -9.39 -5.72 -0.16
N TRP A 48 -9.80 -6.42 -1.23
CA TRP A 48 -8.88 -7.02 -2.20
C TRP A 48 -8.19 -6.00 -3.08
N GLU A 49 -8.77 -4.83 -3.34
CA GLU A 49 -8.07 -3.74 -4.03
C GLU A 49 -6.78 -3.39 -3.29
N LYS A 50 -6.86 -3.23 -1.97
CA LYS A 50 -5.69 -2.95 -1.12
C LYS A 50 -4.66 -4.09 -1.16
N HIS A 51 -5.11 -5.35 -1.09
CA HIS A 51 -4.21 -6.50 -1.11
C HIS A 51 -3.48 -6.64 -2.46
N GLU A 52 -4.17 -6.39 -3.56
CA GLU A 52 -3.59 -6.37 -4.90
C GLU A 52 -2.56 -5.25 -5.03
N ILE A 53 -2.90 -4.03 -4.63
CA ILE A 53 -2.01 -2.87 -4.70
C ILE A 53 -0.74 -3.09 -3.88
N VAL A 54 -0.85 -3.56 -2.64
CA VAL A 54 0.32 -3.84 -1.79
C VAL A 54 1.23 -4.89 -2.43
N LEU A 55 0.66 -5.95 -3.01
CA LEU A 55 1.45 -6.97 -3.72
C LEU A 55 2.15 -6.37 -4.93
N GLU A 56 1.45 -5.59 -5.74
CA GLU A 56 2.00 -4.98 -6.95
C GLU A 56 3.05 -3.91 -6.65
N ASP A 57 2.82 -3.07 -5.64
CA ASP A 57 3.81 -2.10 -5.21
C ASP A 57 5.11 -2.80 -4.75
N LEU A 58 4.99 -3.93 -4.05
CA LEU A 58 6.15 -4.75 -3.69
C LEU A 58 6.83 -5.42 -4.90
N ILE A 59 6.14 -5.64 -6.01
CA ILE A 59 6.71 -6.14 -7.26
C ILE A 59 7.39 -5.01 -8.04
N ARG A 60 6.69 -3.89 -8.17
CA ARG A 60 7.06 -2.75 -9.02
C ARG A 60 8.21 -1.93 -8.45
N TYR A 61 8.19 -1.65 -7.15
CA TYR A 61 9.18 -0.80 -6.49
C TYR A 61 10.28 -1.61 -5.80
N ASP A 62 11.44 -0.97 -5.61
CA ASP A 62 12.51 -1.53 -4.79
C ASP A 62 12.12 -1.54 -3.30
N TRP A 63 12.74 -2.45 -2.54
CA TRP A 63 12.48 -2.57 -1.11
C TRP A 63 13.53 -1.85 -0.26
N PRO A 64 13.10 -1.06 0.73
CA PRO A 64 11.74 -0.74 1.14
C PRO A 64 11.03 0.17 0.15
N VAL A 65 9.73 -0.04 -0.05
CA VAL A 65 8.91 0.75 -0.97
C VAL A 65 8.79 2.19 -0.46
N VAL A 66 9.08 3.14 -1.33
CA VAL A 66 8.93 4.57 -1.06
C VAL A 66 8.01 5.17 -2.13
N TYR A 67 7.06 5.96 -1.70
CA TYR A 67 6.13 6.67 -2.56
C TYR A 67 6.43 8.17 -2.55
N ARG A 68 6.16 8.82 -3.65
CA ARG A 68 6.00 10.27 -3.69
C ARG A 68 4.50 10.59 -3.75
N TYR A 69 4.01 11.36 -2.80
CA TYR A 69 2.61 11.71 -2.69
C TYR A 69 2.48 13.18 -2.34
N HIS A 70 1.78 13.98 -3.19
CA HIS A 70 1.65 15.43 -3.04
C HIS A 70 2.97 16.17 -2.78
N GLY A 71 4.03 15.79 -3.50
CA GLY A 71 5.36 16.38 -3.32
C GLY A 71 6.13 15.91 -2.08
N VAL A 72 5.56 15.03 -1.27
CA VAL A 72 6.19 14.45 -0.08
C VAL A 72 6.58 13.02 -0.34
N ASN A 73 7.79 12.64 0.06
CA ASN A 73 8.23 11.24 0.04
C ASN A 73 7.74 10.54 1.30
N ALA A 74 7.10 9.39 1.14
CA ALA A 74 6.59 8.58 2.22
C ALA A 74 6.92 7.11 2.02
N GLY A 75 7.39 6.42 3.06
CA GLY A 75 7.73 5.00 3.00
C GLY A 75 6.54 4.11 3.32
N LEU A 76 6.41 2.98 2.63
CA LEU A 76 5.45 1.94 2.99
C LEU A 76 5.82 1.35 4.35
N VAL A 77 4.94 1.49 5.32
CA VAL A 77 5.04 0.84 6.63
C VAL A 77 3.74 0.08 6.87
N TYR A 78 3.76 -1.19 6.51
CA TYR A 78 2.62 -2.08 6.56
C TYR A 78 3.07 -3.51 6.93
N TYR A 79 2.16 -4.40 7.22
CA TYR A 79 2.44 -5.81 7.50
C TYR A 79 2.59 -6.60 6.19
N ILE A 80 3.82 -6.59 5.68
CA ILE A 80 4.16 -7.04 4.32
C ILE A 80 4.58 -8.52 4.21
N ALA A 81 4.90 -9.19 5.34
CA ALA A 81 5.51 -10.53 5.30
C ALA A 81 4.67 -11.57 4.54
N TYR A 82 3.34 -11.46 4.55
CA TYR A 82 2.44 -12.32 3.79
C TYR A 82 2.67 -12.24 2.28
N TYR A 83 2.98 -11.03 1.78
CA TYR A 83 3.11 -10.75 0.34
C TYR A 83 4.53 -10.99 -0.17
N LEU A 84 5.58 -10.91 0.68
CA LEU A 84 6.97 -10.93 0.26
C LEU A 84 7.35 -12.14 -0.60
N PRO A 85 6.95 -13.41 -0.28
CA PRO A 85 7.28 -14.56 -1.12
C PRO A 85 6.70 -14.44 -2.54
N ALA A 86 5.44 -14.00 -2.64
CA ALA A 86 4.76 -13.81 -3.92
C ALA A 86 5.34 -12.61 -4.69
N ALA A 87 5.64 -11.50 -4.01
CA ALA A 87 6.26 -10.34 -4.63
C ALA A 87 7.65 -10.64 -5.19
N LEU A 88 8.45 -11.46 -4.49
CA LEU A 88 9.75 -11.91 -5.00
C LEU A 88 9.61 -12.72 -6.29
N VAL A 89 8.64 -13.63 -6.34
CA VAL A 89 8.32 -14.37 -7.58
C VAL A 89 7.86 -13.41 -8.68
N GLY A 90 7.04 -12.42 -8.32
CA GLY A 90 6.54 -11.40 -9.25
C GLY A 90 7.62 -10.53 -9.86
N LYS A 91 8.67 -10.19 -9.10
CA LYS A 91 9.83 -9.44 -9.63
C LYS A 91 10.56 -10.18 -10.76
N TRP A 92 10.49 -11.51 -10.80
CA TRP A 92 11.18 -12.32 -11.81
C TRP A 92 10.26 -12.83 -12.91
N LEU A 93 9.01 -13.17 -12.56
CA LEU A 93 8.08 -13.88 -13.46
C LEU A 93 6.80 -13.09 -13.76
N GLY A 94 6.69 -11.86 -13.24
CA GLY A 94 5.56 -10.98 -13.49
C GLY A 94 4.39 -11.15 -12.51
N VAL A 95 3.41 -10.24 -12.63
CA VAL A 95 2.29 -10.08 -11.68
C VAL A 95 1.41 -11.33 -11.61
N ASP A 96 1.11 -11.97 -12.74
CA ASP A 96 0.29 -13.19 -12.77
C ASP A 96 0.93 -14.33 -11.97
N ALA A 97 2.25 -14.54 -12.08
CA ALA A 97 2.98 -15.54 -11.33
C ALA A 97 2.97 -15.24 -9.83
N ALA A 98 3.04 -13.95 -9.46
CA ALA A 98 2.92 -13.52 -8.07
C ALA A 98 1.55 -13.87 -7.48
N HIS A 99 0.46 -13.60 -8.19
CA HIS A 99 -0.88 -13.94 -7.74
C HIS A 99 -1.08 -15.46 -7.58
N GLN A 100 -0.56 -16.26 -8.50
CA GLN A 100 -0.58 -17.72 -8.37
C GLN A 100 0.25 -18.20 -7.17
N CYS A 101 1.44 -17.62 -6.99
CA CYS A 101 2.30 -17.91 -5.83
C CYS A 101 1.58 -17.55 -4.52
N LEU A 102 0.89 -16.41 -4.45
CA LEU A 102 0.13 -16.00 -3.27
C LEU A 102 -1.00 -16.99 -2.94
N ALA A 103 -1.70 -17.50 -3.96
CA ALA A 103 -2.74 -18.53 -3.78
C ALA A 103 -2.15 -19.84 -3.23
N LEU A 104 -1.03 -20.32 -3.81
CA LEU A 104 -0.34 -21.52 -3.34
C LEU A 104 0.24 -21.33 -1.92
N TRP A 105 0.80 -20.17 -1.62
CA TRP A 105 1.29 -19.80 -0.30
C TRP A 105 0.17 -19.81 0.75
N THR A 106 -0.99 -19.26 0.40
CA THR A 106 -2.19 -19.28 1.25
C THR A 106 -2.72 -20.69 1.44
N LEU A 107 -2.76 -21.51 0.38
CA LEU A 107 -3.14 -22.93 0.46
C LEU A 107 -2.23 -23.70 1.42
N ALA A 108 -0.92 -23.54 1.29
CA ALA A 108 0.04 -24.20 2.18
C ALA A 108 -0.18 -23.75 3.65
N GLY A 109 -0.36 -22.46 3.89
CA GLY A 109 -0.64 -21.91 5.21
C GLY A 109 -1.96 -22.43 5.80
N LEU A 110 -3.03 -22.50 5.01
CA LEU A 110 -4.32 -23.03 5.44
C LEU A 110 -4.25 -24.53 5.76
N VAL A 111 -3.64 -25.32 4.90
CA VAL A 111 -3.43 -26.77 5.12
C VAL A 111 -2.67 -27.01 6.43
N LEU A 112 -1.57 -26.29 6.66
CA LEU A 112 -0.80 -26.40 7.89
C LEU A 112 -1.62 -25.98 9.11
N SER A 113 -2.42 -24.91 9.01
CA SER A 113 -3.28 -24.43 10.11
C SER A 113 -4.32 -25.49 10.50
N VAL A 114 -4.98 -26.10 9.51
CA VAL A 114 -5.98 -27.13 9.75
C VAL A 114 -5.37 -28.43 10.27
N LEU A 115 -4.20 -28.82 9.76
CA LEU A 115 -3.47 -30.00 10.26
C LEU A 115 -3.05 -29.82 11.73
N TRP A 116 -2.46 -28.67 12.08
CA TRP A 116 -2.12 -28.37 13.46
C TRP A 116 -3.35 -28.29 14.36
N PHE A 117 -4.46 -27.69 13.88
CA PHE A 117 -5.71 -27.70 14.60
C PHE A 117 -6.18 -29.13 14.88
N ALA A 118 -6.20 -30.02 13.87
CA ALA A 118 -6.59 -31.42 14.03
C ALA A 118 -5.65 -32.18 15.00
N VAL A 119 -4.35 -31.91 14.99
CA VAL A 119 -3.37 -32.44 15.96
C VAL A 119 -3.69 -31.95 17.37
N ILE A 120 -3.97 -30.65 17.57
CA ILE A 120 -4.25 -30.07 18.90
C ILE A 120 -5.57 -30.63 19.46
N VAL A 121 -6.59 -30.77 18.64
CA VAL A 121 -7.87 -31.34 19.08
C VAL A 121 -7.85 -32.87 19.14
N GLN A 122 -6.80 -33.54 18.63
CA GLN A 122 -6.63 -35.00 18.59
C GLN A 122 -7.81 -35.69 17.89
N ARG A 123 -8.20 -35.21 16.70
CA ARG A 123 -9.32 -35.70 15.89
C ARG A 123 -8.91 -35.97 14.46
N LYS A 124 -9.75 -36.72 13.73
CA LYS A 124 -9.56 -37.03 12.32
C LYS A 124 -9.39 -35.75 11.48
N PRO A 125 -8.58 -35.73 10.42
CA PRO A 125 -8.30 -34.54 9.61
C PRO A 125 -9.55 -33.85 9.08
N LEU A 126 -10.51 -34.59 8.53
CA LEU A 126 -11.76 -34.02 7.98
C LEU A 126 -12.66 -33.39 9.04
N TYR A 127 -12.74 -34.02 10.24
CA TYR A 127 -13.45 -33.39 11.36
C TYR A 127 -12.79 -32.06 11.74
N GLY A 128 -11.44 -32.04 11.79
CA GLY A 128 -10.70 -30.81 12.03
C GLY A 128 -11.00 -29.73 11.01
N LEU A 129 -11.02 -30.07 9.72
CA LEU A 129 -11.36 -29.13 8.63
C LEU A 129 -12.77 -28.55 8.80
N VAL A 130 -13.78 -29.40 9.02
CA VAL A 130 -15.18 -28.97 9.15
C VAL A 130 -15.36 -28.04 10.34
N ILE A 131 -14.88 -28.43 11.52
CA ILE A 131 -15.00 -27.58 12.72
C ILE A 131 -14.21 -26.26 12.54
N PHE A 132 -13.00 -26.31 11.97
CA PHE A 132 -12.21 -25.14 11.71
C PHE A 132 -12.92 -24.17 10.74
N ALA A 133 -13.42 -24.67 9.62
CA ALA A 133 -14.08 -23.85 8.60
C ALA A 133 -15.40 -23.25 9.11
N LEU A 134 -16.22 -24.01 9.84
CA LEU A 134 -17.52 -23.57 10.32
C LEU A 134 -17.49 -22.86 11.69
N PHE A 135 -16.29 -22.73 12.31
CA PHE A 135 -16.18 -22.05 13.58
C PHE A 135 -16.42 -20.54 13.44
N SER A 136 -17.35 -20.04 14.25
CA SER A 136 -17.71 -18.61 14.38
C SER A 136 -18.34 -18.37 15.74
N GLY A 137 -18.51 -17.10 16.13
CA GLY A 137 -19.51 -16.69 17.10
C GLY A 137 -20.93 -16.88 16.57
N VAL A 138 -21.94 -16.69 17.43
CA VAL A 138 -23.35 -16.72 17.02
C VAL A 138 -23.75 -15.35 16.46
N SER A 139 -22.93 -14.79 15.57
CA SER A 139 -23.05 -13.45 15.03
C SER A 139 -24.34 -13.21 14.27
N ILE A 140 -24.94 -14.26 13.71
CA ILE A 140 -26.26 -14.20 13.05
C ILE A 140 -27.34 -13.66 14.01
N ALA A 141 -27.22 -13.91 15.31
CA ALA A 141 -28.14 -13.39 16.31
C ALA A 141 -28.14 -11.87 16.42
N ASN A 142 -26.98 -11.24 16.13
CA ASN A 142 -26.86 -9.78 16.10
C ASN A 142 -27.73 -9.15 15.00
N VAL A 143 -27.88 -9.83 13.87
CA VAL A 143 -28.77 -9.41 12.78
C VAL A 143 -30.25 -9.48 13.19
N VAL A 144 -30.60 -10.54 13.89
CA VAL A 144 -31.95 -10.71 14.40
C VAL A 144 -32.26 -9.69 15.49
N LEU A 145 -31.33 -9.47 16.43
CA LEU A 145 -31.49 -8.47 17.50
C LEU A 145 -31.57 -7.05 16.93
N ALA A 146 -30.80 -6.71 15.91
CA ALA A 146 -30.87 -5.43 15.24
C ALA A 146 -32.19 -5.19 14.48
N ALA A 147 -32.96 -6.23 14.19
CA ALA A 147 -34.25 -6.13 13.54
C ALA A 147 -35.43 -5.91 14.53
N ILE A 148 -35.19 -6.06 15.83
CA ILE A 148 -36.22 -5.86 16.86
C ILE A 148 -36.40 -4.35 17.11
N PRO A 149 -37.63 -3.79 16.94
CA PRO A 149 -37.91 -2.40 17.26
C PRO A 149 -37.56 -2.10 18.73
N GLY A 150 -36.82 -1.01 18.97
CA GLY A 150 -36.35 -0.60 20.31
C GLY A 150 -35.06 -1.21 20.80
N VAL A 151 -34.50 -2.22 20.11
CA VAL A 151 -33.13 -2.70 20.28
C VAL A 151 -32.26 -2.01 19.21
N VAL A 152 -32.01 -0.73 19.40
CA VAL A 152 -31.20 0.06 18.44
C VAL A 152 -29.73 -0.24 18.64
N LEU A 153 -29.17 -1.04 17.78
CA LEU A 153 -27.73 -1.28 17.68
C LEU A 153 -27.07 -0.39 16.63
N HIS A 154 -27.84 0.43 15.91
CA HIS A 154 -27.37 1.46 14.96
C HIS A 154 -28.29 2.67 14.94
N PRO A 155 -27.76 3.89 15.01
CA PRO A 155 -28.49 5.08 14.65
C PRO A 155 -28.57 5.16 13.12
N GLU A 156 -29.65 5.31 12.51
CA GLU A 156 -29.93 5.61 11.11
C GLU A 156 -30.35 4.43 10.19
N GLY A 157 -31.64 4.31 10.00
CA GLY A 157 -32.36 4.08 8.74
C GLY A 157 -32.10 2.81 7.88
N ALA A 158 -31.20 1.90 8.25
CA ALA A 158 -30.89 0.73 7.43
C ALA A 158 -32.01 -0.32 7.47
N THR A 159 -32.54 -0.72 6.32
CA THR A 159 -33.55 -1.78 6.19
C THR A 159 -32.94 -3.17 6.44
N LEU A 160 -33.74 -4.15 6.83
CA LEU A 160 -33.29 -5.54 7.01
C LEU A 160 -32.59 -6.08 5.76
N GLY A 161 -33.04 -5.71 4.57
CA GLY A 161 -32.43 -6.14 3.30
C GLY A 161 -31.05 -5.55 3.06
N SER A 162 -30.84 -4.27 3.35
CA SER A 162 -29.50 -3.66 3.28
C SER A 162 -28.54 -4.22 4.34
N ARG A 163 -29.09 -4.63 5.49
CA ARG A 163 -28.32 -5.25 6.59
C ARG A 163 -27.96 -6.71 6.29
N LEU A 164 -28.79 -7.45 5.55
CA LEU A 164 -28.50 -8.80 5.08
C LEU A 164 -27.48 -8.81 3.93
N GLY A 165 -27.49 -7.76 3.07
CA GLY A 165 -26.47 -7.55 2.03
C GLY A 165 -25.14 -7.02 2.58
N GLU A 166 -25.16 -6.36 3.75
CA GLU A 166 -24.00 -5.90 4.50
C GLU A 166 -23.70 -6.82 5.70
N LEU A 167 -24.00 -8.11 5.62
CA LEU A 167 -23.61 -9.10 6.63
C LEU A 167 -22.11 -9.16 6.77
N HIS A 168 -21.53 -8.02 7.14
CA HIS A 168 -20.34 -8.02 7.91
C HIS A 168 -20.65 -8.79 9.20
N PRO A 169 -19.99 -9.91 9.43
CA PRO A 169 -20.13 -10.63 10.67
C PRO A 169 -19.71 -9.69 11.78
N GLY A 170 -20.66 -9.16 12.49
CA GLY A 170 -20.41 -8.21 13.56
C GLY A 170 -21.15 -6.89 13.44
N GLY A 171 -22.36 -6.83 12.96
CA GLY A 171 -23.21 -5.64 12.73
C GLY A 171 -23.26 -4.51 13.78
N MET A 172 -22.28 -4.49 14.67
CA MET A 172 -21.97 -3.36 15.54
C MET A 172 -20.72 -2.68 15.00
N SER A 173 -20.84 -1.47 14.53
CA SER A 173 -19.82 -0.68 13.82
C SER A 173 -18.46 -0.58 14.52
N VAL A 174 -18.31 -1.00 15.76
CA VAL A 174 -17.10 -0.90 16.59
C VAL A 174 -16.53 -2.26 16.98
N TRP A 175 -17.39 -3.32 17.05
CA TRP A 175 -17.00 -4.65 17.54
C TRP A 175 -17.22 -5.71 16.49
N GLN A 176 -16.16 -6.42 16.13
CA GLN A 176 -16.22 -7.55 15.20
C GLN A 176 -15.26 -8.64 15.63
N TYR A 177 -15.77 -9.88 15.79
CA TYR A 177 -14.98 -11.09 15.86
C TYR A 177 -15.23 -11.93 14.62
N ARG A 178 -14.17 -12.20 13.85
CA ARG A 178 -14.29 -12.85 12.55
C ARG A 178 -14.38 -14.36 12.69
N SER A 179 -15.27 -14.99 11.91
CA SER A 179 -15.17 -16.43 11.66
C SER A 179 -13.90 -16.77 10.89
N ASN A 180 -13.49 -18.04 10.93
CA ASN A 180 -12.29 -18.46 10.20
C ASN A 180 -12.45 -18.25 8.68
N LEU A 181 -13.60 -18.53 8.08
CA LEU A 181 -13.84 -18.27 6.65
C LEU A 181 -13.80 -16.79 6.30
N VAL A 182 -14.46 -15.95 7.10
CA VAL A 182 -14.38 -14.49 6.90
C VAL A 182 -12.95 -14.00 7.03
N GLY A 183 -12.18 -14.53 8.00
CA GLY A 183 -10.76 -14.24 8.14
C GLY A 183 -9.96 -14.59 6.88
N LEU A 184 -10.21 -15.75 6.27
CA LEU A 184 -9.56 -16.17 5.04
C LEU A 184 -9.96 -15.30 3.84
N PHE A 185 -11.22 -14.92 3.72
CA PHE A 185 -11.74 -14.22 2.55
C PHE A 185 -11.46 -12.72 2.56
N TRP A 186 -11.31 -12.11 3.74
CA TRP A 186 -11.14 -10.67 3.89
C TRP A 186 -9.72 -10.24 4.27
N ALA A 187 -9.02 -11.05 5.09
CA ALA A 187 -7.73 -10.67 5.64
C ALA A 187 -6.82 -11.89 5.89
N PRO A 188 -6.46 -12.64 4.84
CA PRO A 188 -5.68 -13.88 4.94
C PRO A 188 -4.34 -13.67 5.65
N GLN A 189 -3.71 -12.50 5.55
CA GLN A 189 -2.46 -12.17 6.24
C GLN A 189 -2.60 -12.22 7.76
N HIS A 190 -3.72 -11.73 8.31
CA HIS A 190 -3.98 -11.82 9.76
C HIS A 190 -4.41 -13.22 10.15
N ALA A 191 -5.28 -13.84 9.36
CA ALA A 191 -5.84 -15.15 9.64
C ALA A 191 -4.76 -16.23 9.69
N LEU A 192 -3.93 -16.36 8.66
CA LEU A 192 -2.87 -17.37 8.61
C LEU A 192 -1.86 -17.20 9.73
N SER A 193 -1.40 -15.98 9.98
CA SER A 193 -0.48 -15.73 11.10
C SER A 193 -1.12 -16.04 12.45
N GLY A 194 -2.38 -15.62 12.64
CA GLY A 194 -3.15 -15.91 13.85
C GLY A 194 -3.31 -17.41 14.11
N TRP A 195 -3.64 -18.19 13.09
CA TRP A 195 -3.84 -19.64 13.24
C TRP A 195 -2.53 -20.40 13.41
N LEU A 196 -1.54 -20.18 12.53
CA LEU A 196 -0.28 -20.95 12.56
C LEU A 196 0.51 -20.69 13.84
N PHE A 197 0.72 -19.43 14.21
CA PHE A 197 1.55 -19.14 15.38
C PHE A 197 0.82 -19.47 16.69
N THR A 198 -0.51 -19.33 16.74
CA THR A 198 -1.31 -19.81 17.87
C THR A 198 -1.23 -21.32 17.99
N ALA A 199 -1.35 -22.05 16.87
CA ALA A 199 -1.25 -23.51 16.87
C ALA A 199 0.12 -23.97 17.35
N LEU A 200 1.20 -23.36 16.90
CA LEU A 200 2.57 -23.68 17.33
C LEU A 200 2.78 -23.42 18.83
N LEU A 201 2.28 -22.28 19.32
CA LEU A 201 2.34 -21.98 20.76
C LEU A 201 1.49 -22.93 21.58
N LEU A 202 0.25 -23.21 21.18
CA LEU A 202 -0.62 -24.14 21.89
C LEU A 202 -0.04 -25.56 21.87
N ALA A 203 0.47 -26.05 20.73
CA ALA A 203 1.13 -27.34 20.65
C ALA A 203 2.34 -27.43 21.59
N THR A 204 3.12 -26.33 21.67
CA THR A 204 4.24 -26.23 22.60
C THR A 204 3.76 -26.22 24.05
N PHE A 205 2.73 -25.46 24.40
CA PHE A 205 2.23 -25.34 25.79
C PHE A 205 1.49 -26.58 26.27
N LEU A 206 0.84 -27.31 25.35
CA LEU A 206 0.08 -28.51 25.67
C LEU A 206 0.94 -29.77 25.75
N TYR A 207 1.96 -29.88 24.88
CA TYR A 207 2.64 -31.14 24.63
C TYR A 207 4.16 -31.09 24.84
N SER A 208 4.73 -29.92 25.21
CA SER A 208 6.17 -29.78 25.41
C SER A 208 6.48 -29.03 26.72
N GLU A 209 7.57 -29.41 27.37
CA GLU A 209 8.14 -28.62 28.47
C GLU A 209 9.19 -27.60 27.95
N ARG A 210 9.61 -27.72 26.68
CA ARG A 210 10.60 -26.82 26.06
C ARG A 210 9.98 -25.49 25.66
N ARG A 211 10.73 -24.39 25.86
CA ARG A 211 10.32 -23.02 25.51
C ARG A 211 11.35 -22.33 24.63
N ASP A 212 12.28 -23.12 24.07
CA ASP A 212 13.45 -22.66 23.32
C ASP A 212 13.11 -21.96 21.98
N ARG A 213 11.84 -22.00 21.52
CA ARG A 213 11.38 -21.38 20.28
C ARG A 213 10.14 -20.49 20.43
N VAL A 214 9.66 -20.31 21.65
CA VAL A 214 8.39 -19.61 21.90
C VAL A 214 8.48 -18.14 21.50
N LEU A 215 9.57 -17.45 21.88
CA LEU A 215 9.75 -16.05 21.48
C LEU A 215 10.05 -15.92 19.99
N TRP A 216 10.70 -16.90 19.38
CA TRP A 216 10.86 -16.94 17.91
C TRP A 216 9.51 -16.98 17.18
N TYR A 217 8.59 -17.87 17.62
CA TYR A 217 7.26 -17.94 17.03
C TYR A 217 6.47 -16.64 17.21
N TRP A 218 6.54 -16.05 18.40
CA TRP A 218 5.89 -14.79 18.66
C TRP A 218 6.49 -13.63 17.87
N ALA A 219 7.80 -13.52 17.80
CA ALA A 219 8.53 -12.47 17.11
C ALA A 219 8.43 -12.55 15.56
N ALA A 220 8.04 -13.70 15.02
CA ALA A 220 7.79 -13.85 13.58
C ALA A 220 6.46 -13.21 13.14
N THR A 221 5.58 -12.81 14.07
CA THR A 221 4.24 -12.34 13.72
C THR A 221 4.11 -10.85 13.40
N PRO A 222 4.91 -9.90 13.91
CA PRO A 222 4.65 -8.47 13.72
C PRO A 222 4.58 -8.06 12.24
N LEU A 223 5.52 -8.52 11.41
CA LEU A 223 5.52 -8.20 9.97
C LEU A 223 4.40 -8.88 9.17
N TRP A 224 3.72 -9.89 9.74
CA TRP A 224 2.48 -10.47 9.22
C TRP A 224 1.25 -9.74 9.74
N SER A 225 1.24 -9.45 11.04
CA SER A 225 0.14 -8.81 11.74
C SER A 225 0.57 -8.35 13.14
N PRO A 226 0.82 -7.07 13.38
CA PRO A 226 1.14 -6.57 14.72
C PRO A 226 -0.01 -6.81 15.71
N PHE A 227 -1.27 -6.86 15.23
CA PHE A 227 -2.42 -7.16 16.09
C PHE A 227 -2.41 -8.61 16.57
N VAL A 228 -2.05 -9.57 15.71
CA VAL A 228 -1.86 -10.97 16.12
C VAL A 228 -0.75 -11.09 17.17
N THR A 229 0.33 -10.31 17.02
CA THR A 229 1.41 -10.27 18.02
C THR A 229 0.88 -9.88 19.38
N LEU A 230 0.03 -8.86 19.47
CA LEU A 230 -0.65 -8.47 20.70
C LEU A 230 -1.62 -9.56 21.19
N GLY A 231 -2.35 -10.17 20.27
CA GLY A 231 -3.30 -11.25 20.60
C GLY A 231 -2.66 -12.53 21.14
N LEU A 232 -1.37 -12.76 20.88
CA LEU A 232 -0.61 -13.89 21.44
C LEU A 232 -0.08 -13.62 22.85
N MET A 233 0.02 -12.35 23.29
CA MET A 233 0.57 -11.99 24.59
C MET A 233 -0.16 -12.64 25.78
N PRO A 234 -1.51 -12.74 25.81
CA PRO A 234 -2.22 -13.44 26.87
C PRO A 234 -1.83 -14.91 27.04
N LEU A 235 -1.53 -15.60 25.92
CA LEU A 235 -1.08 -17.00 25.95
C LEU A 235 0.32 -17.10 26.56
N LEU A 236 1.23 -16.19 26.21
CA LEU A 236 2.57 -16.11 26.78
C LEU A 236 2.52 -15.78 28.28
N ALA A 237 1.70 -14.79 28.65
CA ALA A 237 1.51 -14.40 30.06
C ALA A 237 0.94 -15.56 30.88
N ALA A 238 0.01 -16.34 30.34
CA ALA A 238 -0.55 -17.52 31.01
C ALA A 238 0.50 -18.61 31.21
N ASP A 239 1.43 -18.82 30.29
CA ASP A 239 2.52 -19.78 30.44
C ASP A 239 3.48 -19.35 31.55
N LEU A 240 3.80 -18.07 31.64
CA LEU A 240 4.70 -17.49 32.65
C LEU A 240 4.03 -17.28 34.03
N SER A 241 2.69 -17.34 34.14
CA SER A 241 1.95 -17.05 35.37
C SER A 241 2.06 -18.11 36.47
N ASP A 242 2.78 -19.21 36.21
CA ASP A 242 3.06 -20.23 37.21
C ASP A 242 4.12 -19.76 38.22
N ARG A 243 3.68 -19.15 39.34
CA ARG A 243 4.58 -18.62 40.38
C ARG A 243 5.55 -19.64 40.91
N ARG A 244 5.17 -20.94 40.99
CA ARG A 244 6.03 -22.01 41.53
C ARG A 244 7.13 -22.43 40.54
N ARG A 245 6.87 -22.30 39.22
CA ARG A 245 7.79 -22.68 38.14
C ARG A 245 8.32 -21.49 37.36
N PHE A 246 8.04 -20.27 37.77
CA PHE A 246 8.38 -19.05 37.03
C PHE A 246 9.83 -19.00 36.59
N TRP A 247 10.76 -19.14 37.52
CA TRP A 247 12.20 -19.07 37.25
C TRP A 247 12.69 -20.23 36.38
N LEU A 248 12.16 -21.45 36.56
CA LEU A 248 12.48 -22.60 35.73
C LEU A 248 11.98 -22.37 34.27
N ARG A 249 10.76 -21.84 34.16
CA ARG A 249 10.20 -21.52 32.81
C ARG A 249 10.96 -20.38 32.15
N LEU A 250 11.23 -19.31 32.87
CA LEU A 250 12.00 -18.19 32.32
C LEU A 250 13.37 -18.66 31.82
N ARG A 251 14.05 -19.54 32.58
CA ARG A 251 15.32 -20.15 32.14
C ARG A 251 15.15 -21.01 30.88
N SER A 252 14.01 -21.68 30.70
CA SER A 252 13.74 -22.51 29.49
C SER A 252 13.51 -21.68 28.22
N TYR A 253 13.30 -20.38 28.35
CA TYR A 253 13.25 -19.45 27.22
C TYR A 253 14.65 -19.05 26.68
N TRP A 254 15.71 -19.26 27.46
CA TRP A 254 17.07 -18.94 27.00
C TRP A 254 17.53 -19.91 25.93
N SER A 255 17.61 -19.40 24.70
CA SER A 255 18.07 -20.15 23.54
C SER A 255 18.50 -19.21 22.41
N VAL A 256 19.31 -19.69 21.50
CA VAL A 256 19.72 -18.95 20.30
C VAL A 256 18.50 -18.56 19.45
N ALA A 257 17.52 -19.45 19.29
CA ALA A 257 16.32 -19.17 18.53
C ALA A 257 15.49 -18.05 19.15
N ASN A 258 15.28 -18.07 20.45
CA ASN A 258 14.56 -16.98 21.14
C ASN A 258 15.36 -15.67 21.14
N GLY A 259 16.69 -15.72 21.22
CA GLY A 259 17.56 -14.55 21.08
C GLY A 259 17.43 -13.91 19.67
N ALA A 260 17.47 -14.73 18.62
CA ALA A 260 17.20 -14.28 17.26
C ALA A 260 15.77 -13.72 17.11
N GLY A 261 14.79 -14.32 17.79
CA GLY A 261 13.42 -13.80 17.88
C GLY A 261 13.37 -12.40 18.45
N ILE A 262 14.07 -12.14 19.57
CA ILE A 262 14.15 -10.80 20.17
C ILE A 262 14.74 -9.79 19.19
N GLY A 263 15.80 -10.17 18.45
CA GLY A 263 16.37 -9.33 17.38
C GLY A 263 15.36 -8.99 16.26
N MET A 264 14.59 -9.99 15.82
CA MET A 264 13.54 -9.79 14.81
C MET A 264 12.39 -8.92 15.35
N LEU A 265 12.02 -9.07 16.61
CA LEU A 265 11.04 -8.20 17.26
C LEU A 265 11.54 -6.77 17.33
N ALA A 266 12.80 -6.56 17.73
CA ALA A 266 13.42 -5.24 17.79
C ALA A 266 13.43 -4.57 16.41
N PHE A 267 13.81 -5.30 15.35
CA PHE A 267 13.72 -4.83 13.98
C PHE A 267 12.29 -4.41 13.60
N SER A 268 11.29 -5.26 13.90
CA SER A 268 9.89 -4.98 13.63
C SER A 268 9.38 -3.76 14.39
N LEU A 269 9.80 -3.58 15.65
CA LEU A 269 9.46 -2.41 16.45
C LEU A 269 10.05 -1.13 15.87
N VAL A 270 11.30 -1.14 15.40
CA VAL A 270 11.93 0.01 14.73
C VAL A 270 11.19 0.34 13.44
N TYR A 271 10.82 -0.69 12.65
CA TYR A 271 10.03 -0.51 11.42
C TYR A 271 8.67 0.13 11.72
N PHE A 272 7.88 -0.42 12.64
CA PHE A 272 6.56 0.12 12.97
C PHE A 272 6.60 1.42 13.80
N ALA A 273 7.67 1.69 14.55
CA ALA A 273 7.86 2.97 15.25
C ALA A 273 7.93 4.15 14.27
N SER A 274 8.25 3.90 13.00
CA SER A 274 8.18 4.90 11.93
C SER A 274 6.78 5.52 11.82
N LYS A 275 5.71 4.79 12.18
CA LYS A 275 4.33 5.31 12.23
C LYS A 275 4.08 6.41 13.25
N LEU A 276 4.96 6.55 14.24
CA LEU A 276 4.84 7.57 15.29
C LEU A 276 5.40 8.92 14.85
N ALA A 277 6.18 8.95 13.77
CA ALA A 277 6.71 10.19 13.23
C ALA A 277 5.58 11.05 12.62
N PRO A 278 5.64 12.38 12.78
CA PRO A 278 4.71 13.28 12.13
C PRO A 278 4.83 13.13 10.59
N LEU A 279 3.69 13.05 9.94
CA LEU A 279 3.60 13.13 8.48
C LEU A 279 3.43 14.59 8.07
N ALA A 280 3.77 14.90 6.81
CA ALA A 280 3.44 16.22 6.26
C ALA A 280 1.93 16.48 6.34
N ALA A 281 1.53 17.73 6.54
CA ALA A 281 0.12 18.15 6.73
C ALA A 281 -0.83 17.60 5.64
N ALA A 282 -0.32 17.42 4.42
CA ALA A 282 -1.08 16.84 3.30
C ALA A 282 -1.47 15.34 3.52
N LEU A 283 -0.81 14.66 4.44
CA LEU A 283 -1.02 13.25 4.78
C LEU A 283 -1.64 13.07 6.18
N GLU A 284 -1.82 14.15 6.93
CA GLU A 284 -2.45 14.13 8.24
C GLU A 284 -3.97 14.03 8.11
N GLY A 285 -4.51 12.91 8.55
CA GLY A 285 -5.94 12.67 8.71
C GLY A 285 -6.26 12.17 10.13
N PRO A 286 -7.51 12.28 10.58
CA PRO A 286 -7.92 11.79 11.89
C PRO A 286 -7.68 10.28 11.99
N PHE A 287 -6.87 9.86 12.96
CA PHE A 287 -6.63 8.46 13.27
C PHE A 287 -7.34 8.10 14.56
N ARG A 288 -8.27 7.13 14.50
CA ARG A 288 -9.07 6.72 15.68
C ARG A 288 -8.25 5.87 16.62
N VAL A 289 -8.00 6.39 17.80
CA VAL A 289 -7.41 5.63 18.94
C VAL A 289 -8.16 6.03 20.20
N GLY A 290 -8.66 5.05 20.93
CA GLY A 290 -9.39 5.33 22.16
C GLY A 290 -10.03 4.10 22.78
N THR A 291 -11.04 4.36 23.56
CA THR A 291 -11.91 3.33 24.15
C THR A 291 -13.33 3.48 23.64
N ILE A 292 -14.18 2.47 23.84
CA ILE A 292 -15.60 2.57 23.49
C ILE A 292 -16.30 3.73 24.22
N PHE A 293 -15.75 4.18 25.35
CA PHE A 293 -16.29 5.33 26.09
C PHE A 293 -16.01 6.67 25.38
N SER A 294 -14.94 6.78 24.62
CA SER A 294 -14.67 7.95 23.76
C SER A 294 -15.61 8.01 22.54
N GLU A 295 -16.21 6.89 22.17
CA GLU A 295 -17.22 6.76 21.12
C GLU A 295 -18.66 6.93 21.67
N ALA A 296 -18.82 7.16 22.96
CA ALA A 296 -20.13 7.21 23.65
C ALA A 296 -21.07 8.29 23.13
N GLY A 297 -20.53 9.37 22.48
CA GLY A 297 -21.35 10.38 21.81
C GLY A 297 -22.15 9.85 20.60
N ARG A 298 -21.92 8.61 20.17
CA ARG A 298 -22.71 7.90 19.15
C ARG A 298 -23.87 7.08 19.73
N TRP A 299 -23.94 6.96 21.05
CA TRP A 299 -24.96 6.16 21.75
C TRP A 299 -25.80 7.09 22.60
N ASP A 300 -27.09 7.11 22.34
CA ASP A 300 -28.03 7.98 23.07
C ASP A 300 -28.13 7.68 24.54
N HIS A 301 -27.80 6.42 24.93
CA HIS A 301 -27.83 5.98 26.33
C HIS A 301 -26.71 5.02 26.70
N PRO A 302 -25.99 5.24 27.82
CA PRO A 302 -24.95 4.33 28.32
C PRO A 302 -25.44 2.90 28.58
N ALA A 303 -26.71 2.74 28.96
CA ALA A 303 -27.32 1.41 29.18
C ALA A 303 -27.40 0.57 27.89
N GLN A 304 -27.64 1.20 26.74
CA GLN A 304 -27.66 0.52 25.45
C GLN A 304 -26.27 0.01 25.06
N LEU A 305 -25.23 0.84 25.27
CA LEU A 305 -23.84 0.44 25.07
C LEU A 305 -23.46 -0.75 25.95
N ALA A 306 -23.80 -0.71 27.24
CA ALA A 306 -23.53 -1.81 28.18
C ALA A 306 -24.26 -3.10 27.76
N LEU A 307 -25.55 -3.00 27.38
CA LEU A 307 -26.33 -4.15 26.91
C LEU A 307 -25.72 -4.73 25.62
N ALA A 308 -25.39 -3.89 24.67
CA ALA A 308 -24.76 -4.30 23.41
C ALA A 308 -23.41 -5.00 23.65
N PHE A 309 -22.59 -4.48 24.55
CA PHE A 309 -21.34 -5.12 24.94
C PHE A 309 -21.54 -6.51 25.56
N VAL A 310 -22.50 -6.64 26.47
CA VAL A 310 -22.80 -7.93 27.10
C VAL A 310 -23.32 -8.94 26.07
N LEU A 311 -24.22 -8.50 25.18
CA LEU A 311 -24.77 -9.36 24.12
C LEU A 311 -23.66 -9.77 23.14
N PHE A 312 -22.81 -8.85 22.72
CA PHE A 312 -21.66 -9.14 21.87
C PHE A 312 -20.76 -10.22 22.51
N CYS A 313 -20.32 -10.01 23.74
CA CYS A 313 -19.47 -10.96 24.45
C CYS A 313 -20.16 -12.33 24.63
N LEU A 314 -21.44 -12.35 24.96
CA LEU A 314 -22.21 -13.58 25.15
C LEU A 314 -22.30 -14.38 23.85
N LEU A 315 -22.67 -13.71 22.73
CA LEU A 315 -22.94 -14.36 21.46
C LEU A 315 -21.65 -14.77 20.74
N GLU A 316 -20.61 -13.96 20.79
CA GLU A 316 -19.37 -14.25 20.05
C GLU A 316 -18.53 -15.37 20.69
N PHE A 317 -18.49 -15.45 22.03
CA PHE A 317 -17.67 -16.46 22.72
C PHE A 317 -18.26 -16.96 24.05
N GLY A 318 -19.06 -16.17 24.75
CA GLY A 318 -19.52 -16.46 26.08
C GLY A 318 -20.32 -17.76 26.20
N LEU A 319 -21.16 -18.06 25.19
CA LEU A 319 -21.93 -19.30 25.12
C LEU A 319 -21.04 -20.54 25.12
N TYR A 320 -19.90 -20.52 24.42
CA TYR A 320 -18.96 -21.63 24.38
C TYR A 320 -18.34 -21.89 25.77
N PHE A 321 -17.93 -20.82 26.45
CA PHE A 321 -17.38 -20.91 27.80
C PHE A 321 -18.44 -21.35 28.82
N ALA A 322 -19.68 -20.85 28.72
CA ALA A 322 -20.78 -21.20 29.60
C ALA A 322 -21.16 -22.70 29.50
N ILE A 323 -21.18 -23.26 28.27
CA ILE A 323 -21.51 -24.68 28.04
C ILE A 323 -20.31 -25.57 28.42
N ASP A 324 -19.09 -25.19 28.10
CA ASP A 324 -17.88 -25.98 28.41
C ASP A 324 -17.65 -26.09 29.92
N ARG A 325 -17.85 -25.00 30.67
CA ARG A 325 -17.65 -24.96 32.15
C ARG A 325 -16.30 -25.55 32.56
N PHE A 326 -15.22 -25.25 31.83
CA PHE A 326 -13.89 -25.79 32.03
C PHE A 326 -13.72 -27.31 31.81
N ALA A 327 -14.72 -28.00 31.27
CA ALA A 327 -14.69 -29.46 31.13
C ALA A 327 -13.49 -29.93 30.30
N SER A 328 -13.18 -29.20 29.21
CA SER A 328 -12.09 -29.53 28.29
C SER A 328 -10.69 -29.51 28.90
N TYR A 329 -10.48 -28.70 29.96
CA TYR A 329 -9.16 -28.45 30.53
C TYR A 329 -9.11 -28.50 32.07
N ARG A 330 -10.11 -29.18 32.69
CA ARG A 330 -10.32 -29.20 34.12
C ARG A 330 -9.15 -29.78 34.95
N ASN A 331 -8.46 -30.78 34.39
CA ASN A 331 -7.47 -31.57 35.13
C ASN A 331 -6.04 -31.03 35.05
N ALA A 332 -5.79 -29.94 34.31
CA ALA A 332 -4.45 -29.38 34.19
C ALA A 332 -4.42 -27.89 34.57
N SER A 333 -3.70 -27.57 35.63
CA SER A 333 -3.65 -26.19 36.19
C SER A 333 -3.15 -25.14 35.21
N HIS A 334 -2.20 -25.50 34.34
CA HIS A 334 -1.67 -24.59 33.31
C HIS A 334 -2.70 -24.29 32.21
N LEU A 335 -3.51 -25.28 31.82
CA LEU A 335 -4.56 -25.09 30.83
C LEU A 335 -5.70 -24.23 31.35
N ARG A 336 -5.97 -24.30 32.63
CA ARG A 336 -6.94 -23.42 33.29
C ARG A 336 -6.47 -21.96 33.28
N ARG A 337 -5.14 -21.71 33.39
CA ARG A 337 -4.60 -20.33 33.23
C ARG A 337 -4.75 -19.81 31.80
N LEU A 338 -4.48 -20.63 30.80
CA LEU A 338 -4.73 -20.27 29.40
C LEU A 338 -6.20 -19.95 29.17
N TYR A 339 -7.10 -20.75 29.72
CA TYR A 339 -8.55 -20.56 29.62
C TYR A 339 -8.98 -19.19 30.16
N TRP A 340 -8.53 -18.83 31.38
CA TRP A 340 -8.83 -17.52 31.96
C TRP A 340 -8.16 -16.36 31.26
N ALA A 341 -6.95 -16.53 30.79
CA ALA A 341 -6.26 -15.50 30.02
C ALA A 341 -6.96 -15.19 28.70
N VAL A 342 -7.39 -16.23 27.99
CA VAL A 342 -8.15 -16.09 26.73
C VAL A 342 -9.52 -15.44 27.00
N LEU A 343 -10.26 -15.90 28.00
CA LEU A 343 -11.54 -15.30 28.36
C LEU A 343 -11.39 -13.83 28.75
N GLY A 344 -10.42 -13.53 29.62
CA GLY A 344 -10.12 -12.15 30.02
C GLY A 344 -9.74 -11.26 28.84
N TRP A 345 -8.95 -11.79 27.88
CA TRP A 345 -8.57 -11.06 26.68
C TRP A 345 -9.76 -10.75 25.79
N LEU A 346 -10.64 -11.73 25.53
CA LEU A 346 -11.83 -11.53 24.73
C LEU A 346 -12.85 -10.57 25.37
N LEU A 347 -12.86 -10.47 26.71
CA LEU A 347 -13.66 -9.47 27.43
C LEU A 347 -13.03 -8.06 27.39
N LEU A 348 -11.70 -7.99 27.46
CA LEU A 348 -10.95 -6.73 27.53
C LEU A 348 -10.85 -6.05 26.16
N LEU A 349 -10.59 -6.83 25.09
CA LEU A 349 -10.26 -6.34 23.78
C LEU A 349 -11.33 -5.42 23.16
N PRO A 350 -12.65 -5.71 23.26
CA PRO A 350 -13.70 -4.86 22.72
C PRO A 350 -13.85 -3.50 23.42
N LEU A 351 -13.14 -3.26 24.55
CA LEU A 351 -13.15 -1.96 25.21
C LEU A 351 -12.27 -0.93 24.50
N PHE A 352 -11.44 -1.34 23.53
CA PHE A 352 -10.51 -0.48 22.82
C PHE A 352 -10.94 -0.29 21.35
N VAL A 353 -10.60 0.88 20.82
CA VAL A 353 -10.79 1.24 19.40
C VAL A 353 -9.44 1.66 18.82
N PHE A 354 -9.06 1.09 17.68
CA PHE A 354 -7.84 1.41 16.98
C PHE A 354 -8.01 1.28 15.47
N GLY A 355 -7.73 2.38 14.77
CA GLY A 355 -7.94 2.49 13.32
C GLY A 355 -9.39 2.72 12.93
N GLN A 356 -9.61 3.02 11.66
CA GLN A 356 -10.94 3.39 11.13
C GLN A 356 -11.96 2.25 11.28
N PHE A 357 -11.51 0.99 11.16
CA PHE A 357 -12.34 -0.21 11.19
C PHE A 357 -12.13 -1.07 12.45
N ASN A 358 -11.47 -0.52 13.47
CA ASN A 358 -11.08 -1.23 14.68
C ASN A 358 -10.29 -2.53 14.42
N ASP A 359 -9.25 -2.42 13.60
CA ASP A 359 -8.38 -3.54 13.20
C ASP A 359 -7.73 -4.26 14.40
N LEU A 360 -7.59 -3.57 15.53
CA LEU A 360 -7.10 -4.17 16.77
C LEU A 360 -8.00 -5.32 17.23
N VAL A 361 -9.30 -5.08 17.33
CA VAL A 361 -10.27 -6.10 17.76
C VAL A 361 -10.31 -7.26 16.77
N LEU A 362 -10.28 -6.94 15.47
CA LEU A 362 -10.30 -7.92 14.39
C LEU A 362 -9.08 -8.85 14.39
N GLY A 363 -7.89 -8.28 14.55
CA GLY A 363 -6.64 -9.03 14.44
C GLY A 363 -6.20 -9.67 15.75
N ALA A 364 -6.31 -8.95 16.87
CA ALA A 364 -5.84 -9.42 18.18
C ALA A 364 -6.78 -10.44 18.85
N SER A 365 -8.00 -10.63 18.32
CA SER A 365 -8.91 -11.70 18.77
C SER A 365 -8.57 -13.07 18.18
N LEU A 366 -7.92 -13.13 17.02
CA LEU A 366 -7.69 -14.37 16.28
C LEU A 366 -7.00 -15.47 17.09
N PRO A 367 -5.91 -15.22 17.87
CA PRO A 367 -5.32 -16.24 18.71
C PRO A 367 -6.26 -16.80 19.76
N ALA A 368 -7.03 -15.91 20.40
CA ALA A 368 -7.98 -16.29 21.42
C ALA A 368 -9.16 -17.10 20.84
N LEU A 369 -9.69 -16.68 19.67
CA LEU A 369 -10.75 -17.39 18.97
C LEU A 369 -10.29 -18.77 18.45
N PHE A 370 -9.03 -18.88 18.00
CA PHE A 370 -8.46 -20.19 17.66
C PHE A 370 -8.43 -21.14 18.86
N PHE A 371 -8.07 -20.62 20.05
CA PHE A 371 -8.16 -21.41 21.29
C PHE A 371 -9.61 -21.85 21.59
N VAL A 372 -10.60 -20.96 21.45
CA VAL A 372 -12.02 -21.30 21.61
C VAL A 372 -12.44 -22.37 20.61
N ALA A 373 -11.99 -22.27 19.36
CA ALA A 373 -12.21 -23.31 18.35
C ALA A 373 -11.64 -24.68 18.79
N THR A 374 -10.51 -24.72 19.50
CA THR A 374 -9.97 -25.98 20.03
C THR A 374 -10.86 -26.57 21.15
N ILE A 375 -11.49 -25.72 21.97
CA ILE A 375 -12.51 -26.15 22.95
C ILE A 375 -13.68 -26.81 22.22
N VAL A 376 -14.21 -26.15 21.18
CA VAL A 376 -15.29 -26.66 20.35
C VAL A 376 -14.91 -28.00 19.69
N GLY A 377 -13.73 -28.06 19.08
CA GLY A 377 -13.23 -29.26 18.41
C GLY A 377 -13.04 -30.45 19.34
N ARG A 378 -12.63 -30.22 20.58
CA ARG A 378 -12.52 -31.28 21.61
C ARG A 378 -13.89 -31.75 22.11
N ASN A 379 -14.82 -30.83 22.37
CA ASN A 379 -16.11 -31.11 23.01
C ASN A 379 -17.16 -31.67 22.07
N GLY A 380 -17.14 -31.31 20.79
CA GLY A 380 -18.11 -31.80 19.82
C GLY A 380 -18.25 -33.32 19.70
N TYR A 381 -17.29 -34.08 20.26
CA TYR A 381 -17.32 -35.55 20.33
C TYR A 381 -17.76 -36.11 21.69
N LEU A 382 -17.79 -35.25 22.74
CA LEU A 382 -18.17 -35.61 24.10
C LEU A 382 -19.68 -35.68 24.30
N LEU A 383 -20.48 -35.75 23.21
CA LEU A 383 -21.92 -36.05 23.25
C LEU A 383 -22.18 -37.46 23.84
N GLN A 384 -21.17 -38.35 23.88
CA GLN A 384 -21.17 -39.58 24.63
C GLN A 384 -20.88 -39.31 26.11
N GLY A 385 -21.87 -39.42 26.98
CA GLY A 385 -21.72 -39.20 28.45
C GLY A 385 -22.11 -37.83 28.95
N VAL A 386 -22.59 -36.92 28.10
CA VAL A 386 -23.21 -35.62 28.50
C VAL A 386 -24.72 -35.73 28.63
N THR A 387 -25.29 -34.93 29.51
CA THR A 387 -26.77 -34.85 29.59
C THR A 387 -27.38 -34.42 28.23
N ARG A 388 -28.50 -34.97 27.84
CA ARG A 388 -29.21 -34.63 26.60
C ARG A 388 -29.39 -33.12 26.43
N ARG A 389 -29.66 -32.39 27.52
CA ARG A 389 -29.79 -30.92 27.50
C ARG A 389 -28.50 -30.20 27.08
N ARG A 390 -27.32 -30.63 27.54
CA ARG A 390 -26.03 -30.07 27.14
C ARG A 390 -25.73 -30.41 25.68
N ALA A 391 -25.99 -31.64 25.26
CA ALA A 391 -25.80 -32.03 23.87
C ALA A 391 -26.65 -31.17 22.91
N LEU A 392 -27.91 -30.96 23.24
CA LEU A 392 -28.82 -30.08 22.49
C LEU A 392 -28.32 -28.63 22.47
N ALA A 393 -27.85 -28.08 23.62
CA ALA A 393 -27.34 -26.72 23.69
C ALA A 393 -26.07 -26.55 22.81
N TRP A 394 -25.13 -27.51 22.84
CA TRP A 394 -23.96 -27.49 21.97
C TRP A 394 -24.35 -27.55 20.49
N THR A 395 -25.25 -28.46 20.12
CA THR A 395 -25.73 -28.60 18.74
C THR A 395 -26.39 -27.31 18.26
N ALA A 396 -27.26 -26.70 19.06
CA ALA A 396 -27.93 -25.45 18.71
C ALA A 396 -26.93 -24.30 18.50
N VAL A 397 -25.99 -24.12 19.43
CA VAL A 397 -24.94 -23.07 19.30
C VAL A 397 -24.07 -23.29 18.06
N LEU A 398 -23.66 -24.54 17.79
CA LEU A 398 -22.85 -24.85 16.62
C LEU A 398 -23.60 -24.62 15.30
N LEU A 399 -24.86 -24.97 15.22
CA LEU A 399 -25.68 -24.71 14.02
C LEU A 399 -25.88 -23.22 13.79
N LEU A 400 -26.18 -22.46 14.84
CA LEU A 400 -26.34 -21.01 14.76
C LEU A 400 -25.00 -20.32 14.40
N ALA A 401 -23.92 -20.78 14.98
CA ALA A 401 -22.59 -20.26 14.69
C ALA A 401 -22.16 -20.54 13.24
N ALA A 402 -22.43 -21.75 12.74
CA ALA A 402 -22.11 -22.13 11.36
C ALA A 402 -22.89 -21.31 10.30
N ALA A 403 -23.98 -20.64 10.68
CA ALA A 403 -24.76 -19.83 9.74
C ALA A 403 -23.93 -18.69 9.14
N THR A 404 -23.12 -17.99 9.94
CA THR A 404 -22.28 -16.88 9.45
C THR A 404 -21.26 -17.31 8.37
N PRO A 405 -20.38 -18.32 8.60
CA PRO A 405 -19.44 -18.75 7.56
C PRO A 405 -20.14 -19.38 6.34
N LEU A 406 -21.31 -20.02 6.52
CA LEU A 406 -22.08 -20.58 5.40
C LEU A 406 -22.71 -19.48 4.54
N LEU A 407 -23.24 -18.43 5.14
CA LEU A 407 -23.75 -17.26 4.41
C LEU A 407 -22.64 -16.57 3.64
N GLU A 408 -21.47 -16.37 4.24
CA GLU A 408 -20.33 -15.78 3.56
C GLU A 408 -19.87 -16.65 2.38
N LEU A 409 -19.81 -17.98 2.56
CA LEU A 409 -19.50 -18.90 1.46
C LEU A 409 -20.54 -18.82 0.34
N THR A 410 -21.82 -18.71 0.70
CA THR A 410 -22.91 -18.55 -0.28
C THR A 410 -22.75 -17.26 -1.07
N ASN A 411 -22.45 -16.13 -0.40
CA ASN A 411 -22.20 -14.85 -1.07
C ASN A 411 -21.03 -14.94 -2.06
N GLN A 412 -19.92 -15.60 -1.68
CA GLN A 412 -18.80 -15.84 -2.57
C GLN A 412 -19.19 -16.64 -3.81
N LEU A 413 -19.93 -17.76 -3.60
CA LEU A 413 -20.38 -18.61 -4.70
C LEU A 413 -21.39 -17.91 -5.63
N THR A 414 -22.30 -17.12 -5.08
CA THR A 414 -23.26 -16.32 -5.86
C THR A 414 -22.52 -15.30 -6.73
N THR A 415 -21.57 -14.55 -6.15
CA THR A 415 -20.78 -13.57 -6.91
C THR A 415 -19.93 -14.23 -8.01
N ILE A 416 -19.40 -15.43 -7.77
CA ILE A 416 -18.67 -16.19 -8.79
C ILE A 416 -19.61 -16.62 -9.91
N ALA A 417 -20.82 -17.10 -9.56
CA ALA A 417 -21.83 -17.52 -10.53
C ALA A 417 -22.32 -16.36 -11.40
N GLU A 418 -22.59 -15.20 -10.79
CA GLU A 418 -22.97 -13.98 -11.50
C GLU A 418 -21.87 -13.50 -12.46
N ARG A 419 -20.60 -13.59 -12.07
CA ARG A 419 -19.47 -13.25 -12.92
C ARG A 419 -19.21 -14.25 -14.05
N GLY A 420 -19.68 -15.48 -13.92
CA GLY A 420 -19.50 -16.56 -14.90
C GLY A 420 -18.07 -17.13 -14.98
N SER A 421 -17.15 -16.73 -14.08
CA SER A 421 -15.78 -17.24 -14.04
C SER A 421 -15.25 -17.32 -12.62
N LEU A 422 -14.43 -18.35 -12.34
CA LEU A 422 -13.78 -18.54 -11.03
C LEU A 422 -12.66 -17.51 -10.80
N ARG A 423 -11.94 -17.11 -11.84
CA ARG A 423 -10.82 -16.17 -11.79
C ARG A 423 -11.21 -14.85 -12.45
N LYS A 424 -10.79 -13.73 -11.86
CA LYS A 424 -10.94 -12.39 -12.45
C LYS A 424 -10.14 -12.31 -13.75
N ALA A 425 -10.74 -11.76 -14.81
CA ALA A 425 -10.10 -11.69 -16.13
C ALA A 425 -8.88 -10.76 -16.13
N GLN A 426 -8.97 -9.66 -15.39
CA GLN A 426 -7.88 -8.72 -15.21
C GLN A 426 -7.49 -8.71 -13.74
N ILE A 427 -6.26 -9.09 -13.45
CA ILE A 427 -5.67 -9.08 -12.11
C ILE A 427 -4.64 -7.96 -12.11
N GLY A 428 -4.63 -7.26 -11.00
CA GLY A 428 -3.68 -6.17 -10.79
C GLY A 428 -4.34 -4.80 -10.77
N GLN A 429 -3.65 -3.86 -10.13
CA GLN A 429 -4.08 -2.48 -10.00
C GLN A 429 -2.99 -1.58 -10.61
N PRO A 430 -3.32 -0.72 -11.58
CA PRO A 430 -2.33 0.15 -12.22
C PRO A 430 -1.82 1.26 -11.28
N ARG A 431 -2.43 1.44 -10.10
CA ARG A 431 -2.20 2.53 -9.16
C ARG A 431 -1.40 2.07 -7.96
N SER A 432 -0.55 2.94 -7.43
CA SER A 432 0.07 2.76 -6.13
C SER A 432 -0.93 2.98 -4.98
N LEU A 433 -0.58 2.52 -3.80
CA LEU A 433 -1.45 2.62 -2.63
C LEU A 433 -1.82 4.09 -2.26
N PRO A 434 -0.90 5.07 -2.25
CA PRO A 434 -1.28 6.46 -2.02
C PRO A 434 -2.22 7.01 -3.10
N GLU A 435 -2.05 6.63 -4.36
CA GLU A 435 -2.93 7.06 -5.46
C GLU A 435 -4.36 6.54 -5.31
N GLN A 436 -4.52 5.28 -4.89
CA GLN A 436 -5.84 4.68 -4.67
C GLN A 436 -6.60 5.38 -3.54
N TYR A 437 -5.91 5.86 -2.53
CA TYR A 437 -6.50 6.51 -1.37
C TYR A 437 -6.25 8.02 -1.31
N ALA A 438 -5.90 8.65 -2.44
CA ALA A 438 -5.52 10.06 -2.54
C ALA A 438 -6.51 11.03 -1.86
N LEU A 439 -7.80 10.70 -1.85
CA LEU A 439 -8.86 11.51 -1.24
C LEU A 439 -9.29 11.04 0.15
N ARG A 440 -8.52 10.14 0.73
CA ARG A 440 -8.71 9.63 2.09
C ARG A 440 -7.39 9.63 2.84
N PRO A 441 -6.85 10.79 3.19
CA PRO A 441 -5.56 10.88 3.86
C PRO A 441 -5.53 10.06 5.16
N GLU A 442 -6.67 9.91 5.84
CA GLU A 442 -6.82 9.04 7.01
C GLU A 442 -6.56 7.56 6.71
N LEU A 443 -6.82 7.10 5.47
CA LEU A 443 -6.48 5.73 5.03
C LEU A 443 -5.02 5.66 4.58
N VAL A 444 -4.51 6.65 3.84
CA VAL A 444 -3.11 6.70 3.43
C VAL A 444 -2.18 6.62 4.64
N ARG A 445 -2.49 7.40 5.70
CA ARG A 445 -1.73 7.37 6.96
C ARG A 445 -1.62 5.98 7.58
N GLN A 446 -2.58 5.08 7.36
CA GLN A 446 -2.50 3.71 7.87
C GLN A 446 -1.40 2.88 7.19
N TYR A 447 -0.93 3.29 6.01
CA TYR A 447 -0.01 2.50 5.18
C TYR A 447 1.36 3.13 5.03
N VAL A 448 1.49 4.45 5.16
CA VAL A 448 2.75 5.15 4.92
C VAL A 448 3.30 5.83 6.19
N SER A 449 4.57 6.20 6.14
CA SER A 449 5.29 6.90 7.21
C SER A 449 6.27 7.90 6.61
N SER A 450 6.68 8.90 7.41
CA SER A 450 7.81 9.79 7.07
C SER A 450 9.10 8.98 6.86
N LEU A 451 9.94 9.45 5.96
CA LEU A 451 11.28 8.91 5.74
C LEU A 451 12.29 9.39 6.80
N ASP A 452 11.97 10.44 7.57
CA ASP A 452 12.81 10.99 8.62
C ASP A 452 12.73 10.16 9.90
N THR A 453 12.86 8.84 9.78
CA THR A 453 12.77 7.90 10.89
C THR A 453 13.98 6.98 10.94
N LEU A 454 14.28 6.46 12.12
CA LEU A 454 15.44 5.58 12.32
C LEU A 454 15.49 4.42 11.31
N PHE A 455 14.33 3.83 10.97
CA PHE A 455 14.29 2.76 9.99
C PHE A 455 14.76 3.24 8.61
N PHE A 456 14.17 4.30 8.08
CA PHE A 456 14.47 4.76 6.72
C PHE A 456 15.83 5.45 6.61
N THR A 457 16.30 6.12 7.66
CA THR A 457 17.59 6.83 7.63
C THR A 457 18.81 5.92 7.84
N THR A 458 18.64 4.78 8.54
CA THR A 458 19.79 3.93 8.92
C THR A 458 19.72 2.50 8.40
N LEU A 459 18.54 1.89 8.31
CA LEU A 459 18.38 0.48 7.95
C LEU A 459 17.90 0.28 6.51
N ALA A 460 17.21 1.26 5.94
CA ALA A 460 16.70 1.19 4.58
C ALA A 460 17.79 1.51 3.55
N ARG A 461 17.72 0.86 2.37
CA ARG A 461 18.58 1.20 1.23
C ARG A 461 18.23 2.61 0.73
N GLN A 462 19.20 3.51 0.72
CA GLN A 462 18.99 4.88 0.23
C GLN A 462 18.81 4.96 -1.30
N GLU A 463 19.31 3.97 -2.05
CA GLU A 463 19.14 3.90 -3.51
C GLU A 463 17.68 3.70 -3.93
N SER A 464 16.89 2.95 -3.15
CA SER A 464 15.45 2.79 -3.41
C SER A 464 14.67 4.10 -3.26
N GLN A 465 15.17 5.05 -2.47
CA GLN A 465 14.57 6.37 -2.32
C GLN A 465 14.78 7.25 -3.56
N ARG A 466 15.85 7.04 -4.31
CA ARG A 466 16.12 7.76 -5.58
C ARG A 466 15.19 7.30 -6.70
N ALA A 467 14.99 5.99 -6.88
CA ALA A 467 14.19 5.44 -7.96
C ALA A 467 12.72 5.90 -7.95
N VAL A 468 12.17 6.19 -6.76
CA VAL A 468 10.77 6.65 -6.63
C VAL A 468 10.62 8.16 -6.89
N GLN A 469 11.67 8.94 -6.68
CA GLN A 469 11.65 10.36 -7.05
C GLN A 469 11.54 10.54 -8.58
N GLU A 470 11.96 9.53 -9.34
CA GLU A 470 12.00 9.56 -10.80
C GLU A 470 10.67 9.14 -11.47
N ALA A 471 9.81 8.39 -10.78
CA ALA A 471 8.67 7.70 -11.38
C ALA A 471 7.34 8.47 -11.39
N GLN A 472 7.24 9.66 -10.79
CA GLN A 472 5.96 10.36 -10.65
C GLN A 472 6.04 11.81 -11.10
N GLY A 473 5.26 12.15 -12.14
CA GLY A 473 5.39 13.36 -12.93
C GLY A 473 4.29 14.41 -12.76
N PHE A 474 3.14 14.13 -12.14
CA PHE A 474 2.03 15.06 -12.17
C PHE A 474 1.54 15.48 -10.77
N ASP A 475 1.36 16.79 -10.55
CA ASP A 475 0.75 17.31 -9.32
C ASP A 475 -0.76 17.44 -9.51
N PRO A 476 -1.62 16.83 -8.66
CA PRO A 476 -3.06 16.85 -8.83
C PRO A 476 -3.65 18.26 -8.89
N LEU A 477 -4.59 18.46 -9.79
CA LEU A 477 -5.21 19.74 -10.09
C LEU A 477 -6.74 19.69 -9.94
N LEU A 478 -7.31 20.66 -9.26
CA LEU A 478 -8.74 20.86 -9.08
C LEU A 478 -9.26 21.90 -10.09
N PHE A 479 -10.11 21.47 -11.01
CA PHE A 479 -10.80 22.32 -11.97
C PHE A 479 -12.22 22.61 -11.51
N ALA A 480 -12.67 23.86 -11.71
CA ALA A 480 -14.03 24.31 -11.44
C ALA A 480 -14.56 23.94 -10.03
N GLY A 481 -13.69 23.73 -9.04
CA GLY A 481 -14.06 23.34 -7.69
C GLY A 481 -14.68 21.94 -7.56
N SER A 482 -14.76 21.15 -8.64
CA SER A 482 -15.52 19.90 -8.69
C SER A 482 -14.81 18.74 -9.37
N ILE A 483 -13.88 18.98 -10.31
CA ILE A 483 -13.17 17.96 -11.07
C ILE A 483 -11.70 17.96 -10.68
N VAL A 484 -11.21 16.86 -10.14
CA VAL A 484 -9.77 16.65 -9.91
C VAL A 484 -9.20 15.84 -11.05
N LEU A 485 -8.15 16.36 -11.70
CA LEU A 485 -7.21 15.58 -12.49
C LEU A 485 -6.11 15.09 -11.55
N ALA A 486 -6.17 13.82 -11.20
CA ALA A 486 -5.35 13.24 -10.14
C ALA A 486 -3.98 12.78 -10.63
N ASP A 487 -3.87 12.32 -11.89
CA ASP A 487 -2.61 11.85 -12.46
C ASP A 487 -2.65 11.88 -13.99
N VAL A 488 -1.46 12.02 -14.60
CA VAL A 488 -1.24 11.92 -16.05
C VAL A 488 -0.02 11.05 -16.30
N ARG A 489 -0.18 10.02 -17.13
CA ARG A 489 0.90 9.12 -17.52
C ARG A 489 0.98 9.03 -19.04
N VAL A 490 2.20 9.08 -19.54
CA VAL A 490 2.50 8.94 -20.96
C VAL A 490 3.50 7.81 -21.13
N ASP A 491 3.19 6.83 -21.98
CA ASP A 491 4.08 5.68 -22.22
C ASP A 491 3.94 5.18 -23.68
N PRO A 492 5.04 4.99 -24.41
CA PRO A 492 6.39 5.41 -24.10
C PRO A 492 6.57 6.94 -24.21
N VAL A 493 7.60 7.49 -23.57
CA VAL A 493 7.96 8.91 -23.62
C VAL A 493 9.09 9.21 -24.61
N ASP A 494 9.83 8.18 -25.04
CA ASP A 494 10.85 8.24 -26.09
C ASP A 494 10.30 7.51 -27.32
N LEU A 495 10.14 8.23 -28.42
CA LEU A 495 9.42 7.79 -29.59
C LEU A 495 10.23 8.05 -30.87
N GLN A 496 9.94 7.27 -31.90
CA GLN A 496 10.34 7.61 -33.27
C GLN A 496 9.17 8.28 -34.01
N PRO A 497 9.43 9.09 -35.03
CA PRO A 497 8.38 9.64 -35.88
C PRO A 497 7.45 8.55 -36.42
N GLY A 498 6.14 8.77 -36.31
CA GLY A 498 5.10 7.80 -36.69
C GLY A 498 4.70 6.81 -35.59
N GLU A 499 5.39 6.77 -34.47
CA GLU A 499 5.00 5.93 -33.34
C GLU A 499 3.87 6.55 -32.51
N THR A 500 3.27 5.75 -31.63
CA THR A 500 2.12 6.12 -30.82
C THR A 500 2.42 5.97 -29.34
N ALA A 501 2.20 7.03 -28.55
CA ALA A 501 2.17 6.97 -27.11
C ALA A 501 0.75 6.74 -26.58
N GLN A 502 0.63 6.07 -25.45
CA GLN A 502 -0.62 6.00 -24.68
C GLN A 502 -0.59 7.05 -23.57
N VAL A 503 -1.64 7.84 -23.51
CA VAL A 503 -1.83 8.83 -22.44
C VAL A 503 -2.96 8.34 -21.54
N GLN A 504 -2.65 8.10 -20.26
CA GLN A 504 -3.63 7.76 -19.25
C GLN A 504 -3.87 8.97 -18.34
N LEU A 505 -5.14 9.34 -18.20
CA LEU A 505 -5.59 10.42 -17.34
C LEU A 505 -6.49 9.85 -16.24
N LEU A 506 -6.31 10.31 -15.02
CA LEU A 506 -7.13 9.88 -13.90
C LEU A 506 -7.94 11.05 -13.35
N PHE A 507 -9.26 10.97 -13.49
CA PHE A 507 -10.20 12.00 -13.06
C PHE A 507 -11.03 11.57 -11.86
N GLN A 508 -11.49 12.56 -11.09
CA GLN A 508 -12.46 12.40 -10.02
C GLN A 508 -13.41 13.58 -9.92
N ALA A 509 -14.69 13.30 -9.67
CA ALA A 509 -15.64 14.33 -9.23
C ALA A 509 -15.65 14.38 -7.70
N VAL A 510 -15.20 15.49 -7.12
CA VAL A 510 -15.19 15.71 -5.67
C VAL A 510 -16.45 16.45 -5.19
N ALA A 511 -17.14 17.12 -6.11
CA ALA A 511 -18.43 17.76 -5.90
C ALA A 511 -19.30 17.56 -7.15
N ALA A 512 -20.59 17.91 -7.09
CA ALA A 512 -21.45 17.93 -8.26
C ALA A 512 -20.87 18.88 -9.31
N VAL A 513 -20.73 18.42 -10.53
CA VAL A 513 -20.20 19.21 -11.65
C VAL A 513 -21.35 20.04 -12.25
N PRO A 514 -21.27 21.37 -12.18
CA PRO A 514 -22.44 22.22 -12.49
C PRO A 514 -22.78 22.26 -13.98
N GLN A 515 -21.82 21.96 -14.85
CA GLN A 515 -21.96 21.99 -16.30
C GLN A 515 -20.98 21.06 -16.99
N ASP A 516 -21.09 20.95 -18.30
CA ASP A 516 -20.16 20.14 -19.08
C ASP A 516 -18.86 20.89 -19.35
N TYR A 517 -17.74 20.17 -19.24
CA TYR A 517 -16.41 20.64 -19.63
C TYR A 517 -15.79 19.67 -20.65
N SER A 518 -15.17 20.23 -21.69
CA SER A 518 -14.41 19.47 -22.66
C SER A 518 -12.93 19.43 -22.28
N LEU A 519 -12.29 18.27 -22.42
CA LEU A 519 -10.85 18.10 -22.29
C LEU A 519 -10.18 18.43 -23.62
N GLY A 520 -9.31 19.43 -23.62
CA GLY A 520 -8.36 19.69 -24.67
C GLY A 520 -7.00 19.08 -24.32
N MET A 521 -6.40 18.41 -25.28
CA MET A 521 -5.03 17.91 -25.24
C MET A 521 -4.30 18.39 -26.47
N GLN A 522 -3.08 18.89 -26.32
CA GLN A 522 -2.25 19.28 -27.45
C GLN A 522 -0.79 18.91 -27.21
N LEU A 523 -0.10 18.58 -28.31
CA LEU A 523 1.34 18.37 -28.33
C LEU A 523 1.96 19.52 -29.10
N ILE A 524 2.89 20.25 -28.46
CA ILE A 524 3.53 21.41 -29.05
C ILE A 524 5.04 21.23 -29.12
N ASP A 525 5.67 21.88 -30.10
CA ASP A 525 7.13 22.02 -30.18
C ASP A 525 7.65 23.20 -29.37
N ALA A 526 8.97 23.40 -29.35
CA ALA A 526 9.60 24.50 -28.60
C ALA A 526 9.28 25.89 -29.18
N GLN A 527 8.77 25.97 -30.41
CA GLN A 527 8.31 27.21 -31.07
C GLN A 527 6.83 27.49 -30.78
N GLY A 528 6.15 26.58 -30.06
CA GLY A 528 4.71 26.69 -29.75
C GLY A 528 3.80 26.21 -30.88
N SER A 529 4.34 25.57 -31.91
CA SER A 529 3.54 25.01 -32.99
C SER A 529 2.86 23.73 -32.58
N VAL A 530 1.57 23.59 -32.83
CA VAL A 530 0.79 22.42 -32.46
C VAL A 530 1.00 21.31 -33.49
N LEU A 531 1.61 20.21 -33.03
CA LEU A 531 1.86 19.02 -33.85
C LEU A 531 0.65 18.08 -33.85
N TRP A 532 -0.04 17.97 -32.72
CA TRP A 532 -1.21 17.11 -32.53
C TRP A 532 -2.16 17.75 -31.54
N GLN A 533 -3.46 17.59 -31.77
CA GLN A 533 -4.49 18.14 -30.90
C GLN A 533 -5.73 17.23 -30.87
N GLN A 534 -6.35 17.11 -29.71
CA GLN A 534 -7.61 16.40 -29.52
C GLN A 534 -8.53 17.13 -28.53
N HIS A 535 -9.82 17.18 -28.86
CA HIS A 535 -10.88 17.65 -27.96
C HIS A 535 -11.95 16.58 -27.80
N SER A 536 -12.37 16.33 -26.57
CA SER A 536 -13.42 15.35 -26.27
C SER A 536 -13.90 15.47 -24.82
N TRP A 537 -14.98 14.79 -24.50
CA TRP A 537 -15.42 14.64 -23.11
C TRP A 537 -14.38 13.84 -22.31
N PRO A 538 -13.99 14.31 -21.09
CA PRO A 538 -13.18 13.48 -20.18
C PRO A 538 -13.90 12.17 -19.91
N VAL A 539 -13.16 11.05 -19.95
CA VAL A 539 -13.71 9.69 -19.77
C VAL A 539 -14.81 9.33 -20.78
N GLY A 540 -14.91 10.07 -21.90
CA GLY A 540 -15.95 9.87 -22.91
C GLY A 540 -17.37 10.20 -22.46
N MET A 541 -17.55 10.93 -21.34
CA MET A 541 -18.84 11.25 -20.75
C MET A 541 -18.97 12.73 -20.45
N ALA A 542 -20.18 13.28 -20.64
CA ALA A 542 -20.53 14.64 -20.22
C ALA A 542 -20.26 14.83 -18.70
N THR A 543 -19.47 15.84 -18.35
CA THR A 543 -19.02 16.00 -16.96
C THR A 543 -20.14 16.38 -16.00
N SER A 544 -21.20 17.04 -16.48
CA SER A 544 -22.40 17.35 -15.66
C SER A 544 -23.14 16.08 -15.19
N THR A 545 -22.92 14.93 -15.84
CA THR A 545 -23.47 13.64 -15.41
C THR A 545 -22.64 12.95 -14.32
N TRP A 546 -21.51 13.54 -13.94
CA TRP A 546 -20.63 12.93 -12.95
C TRP A 546 -21.19 13.12 -11.55
N VAL A 547 -21.51 12.00 -10.90
CA VAL A 547 -21.87 11.99 -9.48
C VAL A 547 -20.59 12.10 -8.67
N PRO A 548 -20.56 12.93 -7.61
CA PRO A 548 -19.46 12.98 -6.66
C PRO A 548 -19.12 11.57 -6.17
N SER A 549 -17.90 11.15 -6.40
CA SER A 549 -17.45 9.80 -6.10
C SER A 549 -16.00 9.84 -5.66
N ARG A 550 -15.66 8.96 -4.72
CA ARG A 550 -14.27 8.73 -4.32
C ARG A 550 -13.50 7.84 -5.30
N ALA A 551 -14.18 7.25 -6.26
CA ALA A 551 -13.56 6.43 -7.29
C ALA A 551 -12.94 7.32 -8.37
N LEU A 552 -11.70 7.00 -8.76
CA LEU A 552 -11.03 7.59 -9.91
C LEU A 552 -11.59 6.97 -11.20
N ARG A 553 -11.75 7.82 -12.21
CA ARG A 553 -12.17 7.44 -13.55
C ARG A 553 -10.96 7.48 -14.48
N SER A 554 -10.63 6.36 -15.10
CA SER A 554 -9.51 6.28 -16.06
C SER A 554 -9.98 6.67 -17.45
N ASP A 555 -9.24 7.56 -18.07
CA ASP A 555 -9.38 7.97 -19.46
C ASP A 555 -8.09 7.58 -20.20
N GLN A 556 -8.20 6.77 -21.24
CA GLN A 556 -7.06 6.34 -22.04
C GLN A 556 -7.14 6.94 -23.44
N ARG A 557 -6.05 7.55 -23.87
CA ARG A 557 -5.93 8.22 -25.17
C ARG A 557 -4.70 7.72 -25.90
N SER A 558 -4.83 7.59 -27.22
CA SER A 558 -3.72 7.31 -28.11
C SER A 558 -3.25 8.61 -28.76
N LEU A 559 -1.97 8.93 -28.59
CA LEU A 559 -1.30 10.07 -29.19
C LEU A 559 -0.39 9.53 -30.31
N ALA A 560 -0.84 9.61 -31.53
CA ALA A 560 -0.08 9.18 -32.69
C ALA A 560 0.75 10.35 -33.24
N LEU A 561 2.07 10.18 -33.32
CA LEU A 561 2.96 11.16 -33.93
C LEU A 561 2.87 11.11 -35.45
N PRO A 562 2.83 12.25 -36.13
CA PRO A 562 2.99 12.27 -37.59
C PRO A 562 4.33 11.65 -38.02
N PRO A 563 4.37 10.91 -39.14
CA PRO A 563 5.60 10.28 -39.64
C PRO A 563 6.72 11.26 -40.00
N ASP A 564 6.35 12.51 -40.26
CA ASP A 564 7.25 13.63 -40.61
C ASP A 564 7.62 14.50 -39.41
N SER A 565 7.34 14.06 -38.19
CA SER A 565 7.70 14.77 -36.95
C SER A 565 9.23 14.97 -36.88
N ALA A 566 9.66 16.21 -36.72
CA ALA A 566 11.07 16.52 -36.55
C ALA A 566 11.65 15.92 -35.24
N PRO A 567 12.91 15.50 -35.22
CA PRO A 567 13.57 15.15 -33.97
C PRO A 567 13.60 16.32 -33.00
N GLY A 568 13.23 16.08 -31.75
CA GLY A 568 13.19 17.14 -30.73
C GLY A 568 12.35 16.77 -29.51
N LEU A 569 12.20 17.76 -28.63
CA LEU A 569 11.31 17.65 -27.48
C LEU A 569 9.96 18.24 -27.82
N TYR A 570 8.92 17.55 -27.39
CA TYR A 570 7.53 17.99 -27.53
C TYR A 570 6.87 17.98 -26.16
N ARG A 571 6.09 19.03 -25.86
CA ARG A 571 5.38 19.17 -24.59
C ARG A 571 3.91 18.83 -24.77
N LEU A 572 3.43 17.85 -24.00
CA LEU A 572 2.01 17.56 -23.86
C LEU A 572 1.38 18.56 -22.91
N GLU A 573 0.33 19.22 -23.37
CA GLU A 573 -0.43 20.17 -22.60
C GLU A 573 -1.90 19.74 -22.50
N LEU A 574 -2.50 20.01 -21.32
CA LEU A 574 -3.89 19.69 -21.02
C LEU A 574 -4.63 20.94 -20.56
N TYR A 575 -5.92 21.01 -20.85
CA TYR A 575 -6.82 22.04 -20.34
C TYR A 575 -8.27 21.57 -20.35
N LEU A 576 -9.08 22.03 -19.40
CA LEU A 576 -10.53 21.95 -19.50
C LEU A 576 -11.08 23.24 -20.05
N VAL A 577 -12.08 23.13 -20.93
CA VAL A 577 -12.73 24.27 -21.57
C VAL A 577 -14.24 24.16 -21.38
N ASP A 578 -14.88 25.26 -21.10
CA ASP A 578 -16.32 25.40 -21.20
C ASP A 578 -16.71 25.36 -22.69
N PRO A 579 -17.48 24.38 -23.16
CA PRO A 579 -17.80 24.25 -24.57
C PRO A 579 -18.71 25.35 -25.11
N VAL A 580 -19.40 26.10 -24.24
CA VAL A 580 -20.30 27.20 -24.59
C VAL A 580 -19.55 28.52 -24.70
N THR A 581 -18.79 28.87 -23.67
CA THR A 581 -18.05 30.14 -23.63
C THR A 581 -16.67 30.06 -24.28
N GLN A 582 -16.16 28.85 -24.55
CA GLN A 582 -14.81 28.58 -25.03
C GLN A 582 -13.71 29.06 -24.07
N GLU A 583 -14.07 29.39 -22.83
CA GLU A 583 -13.09 29.76 -21.81
C GLU A 583 -12.36 28.54 -21.26
N LYS A 584 -11.04 28.63 -21.15
CA LYS A 584 -10.20 27.65 -20.48
C LYS A 584 -10.26 27.86 -18.98
N ILE A 585 -10.46 26.77 -18.24
CA ILE A 585 -10.62 26.81 -16.77
C ILE A 585 -9.27 26.78 -16.07
N ASN A 586 -8.98 27.80 -15.28
CA ASN A 586 -7.79 27.82 -14.43
C ASN A 586 -7.93 26.85 -13.25
N PRO A 587 -7.09 25.81 -13.17
CA PRO A 587 -7.13 24.90 -12.04
C PRO A 587 -6.43 25.46 -10.80
N GLN A 588 -6.65 24.79 -9.68
CA GLN A 588 -5.92 25.00 -8.43
C GLN A 588 -5.12 23.71 -8.13
N ARG A 589 -3.89 23.87 -7.68
CA ARG A 589 -3.11 22.73 -7.19
C ARG A 589 -3.75 22.22 -5.90
N VAL A 590 -4.01 20.90 -5.84
CA VAL A 590 -4.69 20.28 -4.69
C VAL A 590 -3.85 20.40 -3.41
N ALA A 591 -2.52 20.39 -3.52
CA ALA A 591 -1.60 20.38 -2.39
C ALA A 591 -1.62 21.68 -1.54
N ASP A 592 -1.74 22.84 -2.19
CA ASP A 592 -1.59 24.17 -1.54
C ASP A 592 -2.68 25.17 -1.94
N GLY A 593 -3.60 24.80 -2.84
CA GLY A 593 -4.66 25.65 -3.35
C GLY A 593 -4.19 26.76 -4.31
N ALA A 594 -2.91 26.75 -4.69
CA ALA A 594 -2.36 27.74 -5.61
C ALA A 594 -3.02 27.67 -6.99
N ARG A 595 -3.39 28.82 -7.56
CA ARG A 595 -3.90 28.88 -8.93
C ARG A 595 -2.80 28.59 -9.93
N VAL A 596 -3.11 27.76 -10.92
CA VAL A 596 -2.24 27.38 -12.00
C VAL A 596 -2.78 27.92 -13.33
N ALA A 597 -1.93 28.09 -14.33
CA ALA A 597 -2.36 28.49 -15.66
C ALA A 597 -3.39 27.50 -16.24
N ALA A 598 -4.32 28.01 -17.03
CA ALA A 598 -5.41 27.20 -17.59
C ALA A 598 -4.90 26.07 -18.52
N VAL A 599 -3.79 26.30 -19.20
CA VAL A 599 -3.07 25.28 -20.00
C VAL A 599 -1.94 24.72 -19.16
N VAL A 600 -2.00 23.43 -18.88
CA VAL A 600 -1.12 22.74 -17.93
C VAL A 600 -0.15 21.85 -18.68
N PRO A 601 1.16 22.04 -18.53
CA PRO A 601 2.17 21.06 -18.97
C PRO A 601 1.98 19.74 -18.23
N ALA A 602 1.82 18.64 -18.97
CA ALA A 602 1.45 17.36 -18.39
C ALA A 602 2.40 16.21 -18.75
N GLY A 603 3.32 16.43 -19.69
CA GLY A 603 4.30 15.45 -20.09
C GLY A 603 5.28 16.00 -21.12
N VAL A 604 6.38 15.31 -21.32
CA VAL A 604 7.37 15.60 -22.35
C VAL A 604 7.71 14.34 -23.10
N LEU A 605 7.61 14.41 -24.44
CA LEU A 605 8.00 13.35 -25.34
C LEU A 605 9.30 13.73 -26.03
N ALA A 606 10.24 12.80 -26.10
CA ALA A 606 11.47 12.94 -26.88
C ALA A 606 11.31 12.14 -28.19
N VAL A 607 11.36 12.83 -29.33
CA VAL A 607 11.16 12.22 -30.64
C VAL A 607 12.48 12.19 -31.39
N GLY A 608 12.96 10.98 -31.70
CA GLY A 608 14.17 10.80 -32.50
C GLY A 608 15.43 11.46 -31.90
N THR A 609 15.44 11.79 -30.64
CA THR A 609 16.56 12.48 -29.95
C THR A 609 17.63 11.48 -29.56
N ASP A 610 18.74 11.48 -30.30
CA ASP A 610 20.00 10.86 -29.89
C ASP A 610 21.01 11.99 -29.59
N LEU A 611 21.83 11.84 -28.56
CA LEU A 611 23.01 12.72 -28.27
C LEU A 611 23.86 12.96 -29.53
N ARG A 612 23.94 12.00 -30.45
CA ARG A 612 24.67 12.10 -31.72
C ARG A 612 24.03 13.04 -32.72
N SER A 613 22.74 13.32 -32.61
CA SER A 613 22.02 14.28 -33.49
C SER A 613 22.19 15.73 -33.03
N LEU A 614 22.61 15.94 -31.78
CA LEU A 614 22.99 17.23 -31.25
C LEU A 614 24.47 17.47 -31.63
N SER A 615 24.73 18.44 -32.46
CA SER A 615 26.09 18.77 -33.01
C SER A 615 27.12 19.20 -31.96
N ASN A 616 27.00 18.72 -30.74
CA ASN A 616 27.79 19.10 -29.57
C ASN A 616 28.87 18.07 -29.23
N THR A 617 30.04 18.54 -28.76
CA THR A 617 31.10 17.67 -28.29
C THR A 617 30.77 17.13 -26.90
N PRO A 618 30.65 15.81 -26.71
CA PRO A 618 30.43 15.22 -25.38
C PRO A 618 31.60 15.60 -24.44
N LEU A 619 31.27 15.91 -23.21
CA LEU A 619 32.26 16.08 -22.16
C LEU A 619 32.93 14.75 -21.81
N ALA A 620 34.21 14.77 -21.52
CA ALA A 620 34.94 13.56 -21.08
C ALA A 620 34.32 12.91 -19.83
N GLN A 621 33.74 13.72 -18.97
CA GLN A 621 32.93 13.31 -17.82
C GLN A 621 31.84 14.34 -17.59
N PRO A 622 30.58 13.91 -17.30
CA PRO A 622 29.49 14.80 -16.93
C PRO A 622 29.86 15.72 -15.76
N ALA A 623 29.43 16.98 -15.85
CA ALA A 623 29.56 17.94 -14.77
C ALA A 623 28.21 18.07 -14.05
N TYR A 624 28.14 17.59 -12.81
CA TYR A 624 26.93 17.57 -12.01
C TYR A 624 26.74 18.88 -11.27
N PHE A 625 25.58 19.53 -11.46
CA PHE A 625 25.14 20.74 -10.79
C PHE A 625 24.06 20.36 -9.75
N GLY A 626 24.46 20.31 -8.50
CA GLY A 626 23.61 19.76 -7.46
C GLY A 626 23.23 18.29 -7.74
N SER A 627 21.98 17.93 -7.39
CA SER A 627 21.42 16.58 -7.62
C SER A 627 20.57 16.46 -8.88
N ASP A 628 20.17 17.56 -9.49
CA ASP A 628 19.06 17.62 -10.43
C ASP A 628 19.51 17.66 -11.89
N LEU A 629 20.69 18.21 -12.17
CA LEU A 629 21.19 18.45 -13.51
C LEU A 629 22.63 18.02 -13.68
N ALA A 630 22.97 17.57 -14.90
CA ALA A 630 24.34 17.37 -15.34
C ALA A 630 24.56 18.01 -16.70
N LEU A 631 25.65 18.70 -16.91
CA LEU A 631 26.09 19.09 -18.24
C LEU A 631 26.83 17.91 -18.87
N VAL A 632 26.35 17.44 -20.02
CA VAL A 632 26.86 16.22 -20.69
C VAL A 632 27.58 16.52 -22.01
N ALA A 633 27.27 17.65 -22.67
CA ALA A 633 27.94 18.07 -23.88
C ALA A 633 27.96 19.61 -23.96
N ALA A 634 28.96 20.15 -24.63
CA ALA A 634 29.09 21.57 -24.89
C ALA A 634 29.87 21.83 -26.18
N SER A 635 29.54 22.91 -26.87
CA SER A 635 30.34 23.39 -28.00
C SER A 635 30.35 24.92 -28.07
N HIS A 636 31.47 25.48 -28.45
CA HIS A 636 31.63 26.89 -28.73
C HIS A 636 32.73 27.11 -29.76
N PRO A 637 32.72 28.21 -30.53
CA PRO A 637 33.82 28.54 -31.40
C PRO A 637 35.14 28.74 -30.65
N ALA A 638 36.27 28.29 -31.21
CA ALA A 638 37.59 28.50 -30.66
C ALA A 638 38.10 29.94 -30.84
N GLU A 639 37.56 30.68 -31.84
CA GLU A 639 37.96 32.07 -32.18
C GLU A 639 36.70 32.88 -32.54
N ARG A 640 36.65 34.15 -32.10
CA ARG A 640 35.55 35.06 -32.42
C ARG A 640 36.02 36.52 -32.35
N ALA A 641 35.75 37.33 -33.39
CA ALA A 641 36.10 38.72 -33.42
C ALA A 641 35.24 39.57 -32.45
N ALA A 642 35.87 40.61 -31.88
CA ALA A 642 35.18 41.60 -31.05
C ALA A 642 33.97 42.23 -31.80
N GLY A 643 32.91 42.56 -31.09
CA GLY A 643 31.68 43.12 -31.67
C GLY A 643 30.76 42.14 -32.36
N LEU A 644 31.10 40.85 -32.43
CA LEU A 644 30.23 39.81 -33.01
C LEU A 644 29.58 38.93 -31.94
N ALA A 645 28.40 38.45 -32.26
CA ALA A 645 27.72 37.50 -31.38
C ALA A 645 28.48 36.16 -31.28
N PHE A 646 28.59 35.63 -30.07
CA PHE A 646 29.29 34.40 -29.73
C PHE A 646 28.31 33.39 -29.15
N THR A 647 28.10 32.26 -29.83
CA THR A 647 27.15 31.24 -29.41
C THR A 647 27.82 30.07 -28.69
N VAL A 648 27.24 29.63 -27.63
CA VAL A 648 27.59 28.42 -26.87
C VAL A 648 26.38 27.48 -26.80
N ASP A 649 26.56 26.29 -27.33
CA ASP A 649 25.50 25.25 -27.25
C ASP A 649 25.84 24.29 -26.12
N LEU A 650 24.89 24.09 -25.23
CA LEU A 650 24.98 23.19 -24.06
C LEU A 650 23.95 22.08 -24.20
N VAL A 651 24.27 20.90 -23.67
CA VAL A 651 23.30 19.84 -23.49
C VAL A 651 23.28 19.46 -22.00
N TRP A 652 22.18 19.76 -21.37
CA TRP A 652 21.88 19.39 -20.01
C TRP A 652 21.19 18.01 -19.99
N GLN A 653 21.49 17.22 -18.98
CA GLN A 653 20.79 15.99 -18.68
C GLN A 653 20.11 16.10 -17.32
N ALA A 654 18.80 15.95 -17.28
CA ALA A 654 18.07 15.86 -16.02
C ALA A 654 18.45 14.56 -15.30
N GLN A 655 18.79 14.67 -14.01
CA GLN A 655 19.13 13.53 -13.16
C GLN A 655 17.91 13.02 -12.39
N GLN A 656 16.98 13.92 -12.12
CA GLN A 656 15.71 13.64 -11.43
C GLN A 656 14.72 14.78 -11.71
N ARG A 657 13.47 14.62 -11.24
CA ARG A 657 12.48 15.70 -11.22
C ARG A 657 13.00 16.81 -10.29
N ALA A 658 13.08 18.01 -10.80
CA ALA A 658 13.56 19.15 -10.01
C ALA A 658 12.43 19.78 -9.17
N GLN A 659 12.82 20.25 -8.00
CA GLN A 659 11.89 20.90 -7.05
C GLN A 659 11.86 22.43 -7.19
N ALA A 660 12.84 22.98 -7.88
CA ALA A 660 13.02 24.40 -8.08
C ALA A 660 13.16 24.74 -9.57
N GLU A 661 12.88 25.97 -9.90
CA GLU A 661 13.19 26.52 -11.22
C GLU A 661 14.66 26.90 -11.29
N TYR A 662 15.29 26.63 -12.43
CA TYR A 662 16.71 26.84 -12.66
C TYR A 662 16.97 27.76 -13.84
N THR A 663 17.90 28.69 -13.63
CA THR A 663 18.50 29.53 -14.66
C THR A 663 19.91 29.03 -14.93
N GLY A 664 20.17 28.67 -16.17
CA GLY A 664 21.51 28.40 -16.67
C GLY A 664 22.19 29.71 -17.07
N PHE A 665 23.48 29.78 -16.94
CA PHE A 665 24.27 30.93 -17.41
C PHE A 665 25.54 30.49 -18.11
N VAL A 666 25.95 31.31 -19.08
CA VAL A 666 27.28 31.26 -19.72
C VAL A 666 27.94 32.63 -19.58
N HIS A 667 29.14 32.64 -18.99
CA HIS A 667 29.94 33.83 -18.79
C HIS A 667 31.24 33.73 -19.55
N LEU A 668 31.65 34.85 -20.11
CA LEU A 668 32.99 35.07 -20.69
C LEU A 668 33.85 35.87 -19.72
N LEU A 669 34.97 35.33 -19.31
CA LEU A 669 35.85 35.91 -18.32
C LEU A 669 37.23 36.25 -18.97
N ASP A 670 37.80 37.38 -18.62
CA ASP A 670 39.18 37.73 -19.00
C ASP A 670 40.25 36.94 -18.23
N ALA A 671 41.53 37.22 -18.48
CA ALA A 671 42.64 36.56 -17.81
C ALA A 671 42.70 36.85 -16.30
N GLN A 672 42.07 37.95 -15.83
CA GLN A 672 41.97 38.34 -14.42
C GLN A 672 40.70 37.75 -13.76
N GLY A 673 39.87 37.05 -14.52
CA GLY A 673 38.60 36.48 -14.03
C GLY A 673 37.45 37.49 -13.96
N GLN A 674 37.60 38.65 -14.60
CA GLN A 674 36.50 39.65 -14.64
C GLN A 674 35.53 39.26 -15.74
N LEU A 675 34.24 39.50 -15.45
CA LEU A 675 33.14 39.23 -16.37
C LEU A 675 33.18 40.23 -17.53
N VAL A 676 33.19 39.70 -18.74
CA VAL A 676 33.28 40.49 -19.99
C VAL A 676 31.93 40.45 -20.76
N ALA A 677 31.34 39.30 -20.84
CA ALA A 677 30.03 39.11 -21.45
C ALA A 677 29.28 37.94 -20.75
N GLN A 678 27.97 38.00 -20.73
CA GLN A 678 27.15 36.94 -20.16
C GLN A 678 25.83 36.76 -20.92
N ASN A 679 25.27 35.59 -20.76
CA ASN A 679 23.88 35.31 -21.09
C ASN A 679 23.32 34.36 -20.05
N ASP A 680 22.19 34.75 -19.43
CA ASP A 680 21.52 34.01 -18.39
C ASP A 680 20.04 33.88 -18.81
N HIS A 681 19.50 32.66 -18.86
CA HIS A 681 18.08 32.42 -19.11
C HIS A 681 17.65 31.08 -18.49
N PRO A 682 16.33 30.86 -18.28
CA PRO A 682 15.84 29.56 -17.82
C PRO A 682 16.31 28.43 -18.74
N ILE A 683 16.70 27.31 -18.15
CA ILE A 683 17.19 26.15 -18.93
C ILE A 683 16.17 25.75 -19.99
N ALA A 684 16.62 25.63 -21.24
CA ALA A 684 15.81 25.37 -22.43
C ALA A 684 14.61 26.35 -22.54
N ASP A 685 14.80 27.62 -22.21
CA ASP A 685 13.78 28.69 -22.21
C ASP A 685 12.50 28.32 -21.40
N ASN A 686 12.63 27.45 -20.42
CA ASN A 686 11.54 26.89 -19.65
C ASN A 686 10.49 26.14 -20.49
N PHE A 687 10.83 25.69 -21.68
CA PHE A 687 9.95 24.89 -22.51
C PHE A 687 9.56 23.57 -21.82
N VAL A 688 10.52 22.97 -21.12
CA VAL A 688 10.29 21.85 -20.21
C VAL A 688 10.37 22.37 -18.77
N PRO A 689 9.27 22.56 -18.08
CA PRO A 689 9.32 22.99 -16.68
C PRO A 689 10.03 21.90 -15.84
N PRO A 690 10.79 22.31 -14.82
CA PRO A 690 11.56 21.38 -13.98
C PRO A 690 10.73 20.29 -13.33
N SER A 691 9.44 20.55 -13.10
CA SER A 691 8.46 19.57 -12.61
C SER A 691 8.22 18.38 -13.56
N LEU A 692 8.60 18.50 -14.83
CA LEU A 692 8.52 17.44 -15.84
C LEU A 692 9.89 16.81 -16.17
N PHE A 693 10.97 17.20 -15.47
CA PHE A 693 12.25 16.54 -15.64
C PHE A 693 12.14 15.07 -15.25
N ARG A 694 12.75 14.21 -16.04
CA ARG A 694 12.92 12.78 -15.76
C ARG A 694 14.38 12.39 -15.98
N THR A 695 14.82 11.37 -15.28
CA THR A 695 16.19 10.88 -15.42
C THR A 695 16.53 10.55 -16.86
N GLY A 696 17.66 11.07 -17.30
CA GLY A 696 18.15 10.86 -18.67
C GLY A 696 17.57 11.81 -19.71
N LEU A 697 16.56 12.64 -19.40
CA LEU A 697 16.00 13.62 -20.33
C LEU A 697 17.10 14.63 -20.73
N LEU A 698 17.32 14.77 -22.03
CA LEU A 698 18.29 15.69 -22.60
C LEU A 698 17.61 17.00 -22.97
N LEU A 699 18.19 18.10 -22.53
CA LEU A 699 17.74 19.47 -22.77
C LEU A 699 18.83 20.21 -23.54
N ALA A 700 18.61 20.45 -24.84
CA ALA A 700 19.50 21.27 -25.64
C ALA A 700 19.23 22.75 -25.36
N ASP A 701 20.27 23.51 -25.17
CA ASP A 701 20.19 24.89 -24.76
C ASP A 701 21.24 25.74 -25.46
N ARG A 702 20.88 26.95 -25.90
CA ARG A 702 21.73 27.82 -26.67
C ARG A 702 21.89 29.19 -26.02
N TYR A 703 23.10 29.57 -25.72
CA TYR A 703 23.47 30.86 -25.12
C TYR A 703 24.16 31.74 -26.16
N THR A 704 23.66 32.96 -26.35
CA THR A 704 24.27 33.92 -27.28
C THR A 704 24.78 35.10 -26.50
N LEU A 705 26.13 35.30 -26.50
CA LEU A 705 26.83 36.40 -25.86
C LEU A 705 27.16 37.47 -26.88
N GLU A 706 26.87 38.71 -26.62
CA GLU A 706 27.30 39.85 -27.44
C GLU A 706 28.69 40.30 -26.96
N LEU A 707 29.70 40.11 -27.82
CA LEU A 707 31.03 40.54 -27.47
C LEU A 707 31.18 42.06 -27.61
N PRO A 708 31.70 42.79 -26.59
CA PRO A 708 31.92 44.20 -26.72
C PRO A 708 32.84 44.55 -27.92
N PRO A 709 32.55 45.57 -28.72
CA PRO A 709 33.43 45.97 -29.82
C PRO A 709 34.81 46.42 -29.37
N THR A 710 34.94 46.83 -28.12
CA THR A 710 36.20 47.30 -27.50
C THR A 710 36.99 46.17 -26.84
N LEU A 711 36.62 44.92 -27.08
CA LEU A 711 37.27 43.76 -26.48
C LEU A 711 38.71 43.65 -27.01
N VAL A 712 39.67 43.54 -26.10
CA VAL A 712 41.11 43.48 -26.42
C VAL A 712 41.45 42.10 -26.98
N ALA A 713 42.33 42.04 -27.96
CA ALA A 713 42.84 40.77 -28.47
C ALA A 713 43.47 39.96 -27.33
N GLY A 714 43.13 38.67 -27.27
CA GLY A 714 43.56 37.79 -26.18
C GLY A 714 42.74 36.54 -26.01
N GLU A 715 43.07 35.74 -25.01
CA GLU A 715 42.39 34.52 -24.65
C GLU A 715 41.40 34.76 -23.50
N TYR A 716 40.16 34.31 -23.67
CA TYR A 716 39.06 34.48 -22.73
C TYR A 716 38.52 33.12 -22.33
N ARG A 717 38.16 32.94 -21.04
CA ARG A 717 37.62 31.71 -20.50
C ARG A 717 36.10 31.71 -20.61
N VAL A 718 35.55 30.63 -21.18
CA VAL A 718 34.10 30.38 -21.25
C VAL A 718 33.72 29.47 -20.10
N VAL A 719 32.84 29.93 -19.22
CA VAL A 719 32.35 29.16 -18.07
C VAL A 719 30.82 29.05 -18.10
N ALA A 720 30.30 27.92 -17.66
CA ALA A 720 28.85 27.69 -17.48
C ALA A 720 28.51 27.41 -16.03
N GLY A 721 27.28 27.72 -15.64
CA GLY A 721 26.76 27.44 -14.31
C GLY A 721 25.28 27.43 -14.30
N VAL A 722 24.72 27.11 -13.14
CA VAL A 722 23.25 27.04 -12.88
C VAL A 722 22.98 27.66 -11.52
N TYR A 723 21.90 28.41 -11.41
CA TYR A 723 21.40 28.90 -10.13
C TYR A 723 19.88 28.71 -9.99
N ASN A 724 19.43 28.62 -8.76
CA ASN A 724 18.00 28.64 -8.45
C ASN A 724 17.41 30.01 -8.80
N THR A 725 16.42 30.04 -9.68
CA THR A 725 15.83 31.28 -10.21
C THR A 725 15.21 32.17 -9.11
N GLN A 726 14.69 31.58 -8.03
CA GLN A 726 14.03 32.32 -6.96
C GLN A 726 15.00 32.81 -5.89
N THR A 727 15.95 31.96 -5.47
CA THR A 727 16.90 32.28 -4.39
C THR A 727 18.19 32.94 -4.89
N LEU A 728 18.46 32.86 -6.20
CA LEU A 728 19.72 33.28 -6.86
C LEU A 728 20.95 32.53 -6.36
N GLU A 729 20.77 31.45 -5.59
CA GLU A 729 21.84 30.62 -5.09
C GLU A 729 22.38 29.72 -6.22
N ARG A 730 23.69 29.78 -6.48
CA ARG A 730 24.33 28.96 -7.49
C ARG A 730 24.48 27.50 -7.04
N LEU A 731 24.21 26.60 -7.94
CA LEU A 731 24.39 25.17 -7.69
C LEU A 731 25.89 24.82 -7.73
N PRO A 732 26.38 24.04 -6.76
CA PRO A 732 27.77 23.61 -6.75
C PRO A 732 28.02 22.61 -7.88
N VAL A 733 29.20 22.76 -8.52
CA VAL A 733 29.76 21.82 -9.49
C VAL A 733 31.18 21.48 -9.11
N ARG A 734 31.47 20.23 -8.75
CA ARG A 734 32.77 19.81 -8.20
C ARG A 734 33.17 20.66 -6.97
N GLN A 735 34.23 21.46 -7.05
CA GLN A 735 34.73 22.35 -5.97
C GLN A 735 34.48 23.84 -6.29
N SER A 736 33.59 24.14 -7.24
CA SER A 736 33.30 25.50 -7.72
C SER A 736 31.79 25.67 -7.86
N ASP A 737 31.32 26.86 -8.21
CA ASP A 737 29.97 27.19 -8.64
C ASP A 737 29.86 27.42 -10.16
N THR A 738 31.00 27.24 -10.90
CA THR A 738 31.07 27.32 -12.36
C THR A 738 31.89 26.18 -12.92
N TYR A 739 31.59 25.77 -14.14
CA TYR A 739 32.31 24.76 -14.91
C TYR A 739 33.00 25.40 -16.09
N LEU A 740 34.33 25.19 -16.23
CA LEU A 740 35.09 25.70 -17.38
C LEU A 740 34.82 24.86 -18.62
N LEU A 741 34.22 25.46 -19.64
CA LEU A 741 33.93 24.83 -20.95
C LEU A 741 35.17 24.81 -21.87
N GLY A 742 35.97 25.86 -21.81
CA GLY A 742 37.14 26.04 -22.62
C GLY A 742 37.58 27.52 -22.73
N THR A 743 38.37 27.83 -23.75
CA THR A 743 38.79 29.21 -24.04
C THR A 743 38.37 29.60 -25.45
N VAL A 744 38.21 30.91 -25.67
CA VAL A 744 37.98 31.53 -26.97
C VAL A 744 39.05 32.61 -27.19
N THR A 745 39.61 32.63 -28.40
CA THR A 745 40.60 33.67 -28.79
C THR A 745 39.84 34.80 -29.48
N VAL A 746 40.11 36.04 -29.04
CA VAL A 746 39.69 37.23 -29.74
C VAL A 746 40.95 37.74 -30.49
N PRO A 747 40.88 37.78 -31.86
CA PRO A 747 42.02 38.13 -32.67
C PRO A 747 42.42 39.61 -32.58
#